data_35a434d6d8d30dc2b7897e27733db4ea
#
_entry.id   35a434d6d8d30dc2b7897e27733db4ea
#
_cell.length_a   1.000
_cell.length_b   1.000
_cell.length_c   1.000
_cell.angle_alpha   90.00
_cell.angle_beta   90.00
_cell.angle_gamma   90.00
#
_symmetry.space_group_name_H-M   'P 1'
#
loop_
_entity.id
_entity.type
_entity.pdbx_description
1 polymer ?
#
loop_
_entity_poly.entity_id
_entity_poly.type
_entity_poly.pdbx_seq_one_letter_code
_entity_poly.pdbx_strand_id
1 'polypeptide(L)'
;MTDNIVIKGGRQHNLKNVNLTLPRNKFIVFTGLSGSGKSSLAFDTIYAEGQRRYVESLSSYARQFLGQMDKPEVESIEGMSPSISIDQKTTSKNPRSTVGTVTEIYDYLRLLFARVGHPYCPICGKEITSYTVDQMVDRIMELEERSRIVILAPVVRRRKGTHKKVLDKIKKDGFIRAVVDGEMFDITAEEVELDKNTFHDISIVVDRLIVKEGIESRLSDSLELALNASDGIVNVDVIDRETFVFSSKLACPECNIVIEEITPRSFSFNSPLGACEVCNGLGFSKEPDPELIIPNKDLSISEGAIASFSNVDGTYYMEIFKQIAKHYKFSEKAPIKDAPPEMIKDILYGTKYNVNIRYKSMFSGMTGFKGNWEGVIYNLKRRYTETSSDRVIDKIDEFMSDEPCPKCHGKRLKDASLAVKVNGKNIAEVTDMSIVDALDFFNNLKLSEKEEIIAKQVLKEIRERLGFLKNVGLDYLTMSRMAGTLSGGEAQRIRLATQIGSHLVGVIYVLDEPSIGLHQRDNDRLLKTLRELTDIGNTLIVVEHDEDTMRACDMIVDIGPKAGIHGGEIVATGSVEDLEKCERSITGQYLSGKKKIEVPKTRREYTGKTIKIHGAAENNLKDIDVEIPLGQFVCVTGVSGSGKSSLVNEILYKALASSVNKSKIKPGKYKSIEGLENIDKVVDIDQSPIGRTPRSNPATYTGTFDLIRDIFAMTNEAKMRGYKKGRFSFNVKGGRCEACSGDGIIKVEMHFLPDVYVPCEVCKGKRYNRETLQVLFKGKNISDVLDMTVEEAIEFFENHPRVLRKLETLQNVGLSYIKLGQPSTQLSGGEAQRIKLATELSKRGTGNTIYILDEPTTGLHTADIHMLIKVLQELVDRGNTVVVIEHNLDVIKTADHIIDLGPEGGSGGGTIVATGRPEEIVKNKNSYTGKYLKKVLGENEKKN
;
A
#
# COMPACT_ATOMS: atom_id res chain seq x y z
N MET A 1 -38.78 -13.92 11.03
CA MET A 1 -37.52 -14.27 10.34
C MET A 1 -36.96 -15.47 11.07
N THR A 2 -36.40 -16.44 10.40
CA THR A 2 -35.75 -17.59 11.06
C THR A 2 -34.56 -17.12 11.85
N ASP A 3 -34.42 -17.57 13.10
CA ASP A 3 -33.33 -17.16 14.02
C ASP A 3 -31.96 -17.80 13.64
N ASN A 4 -31.96 -18.65 12.62
CA ASN A 4 -30.79 -19.41 12.21
C ASN A 4 -30.57 -19.33 10.69
N ILE A 5 -29.30 -19.43 10.29
CA ILE A 5 -28.87 -19.72 8.92
C ILE A 5 -28.69 -21.23 8.84
N VAL A 6 -29.42 -21.90 7.93
CA VAL A 6 -29.39 -23.35 7.79
C VAL A 6 -28.82 -23.71 6.43
N ILE A 7 -27.68 -24.39 6.41
CA ILE A 7 -26.97 -24.86 5.22
C ILE A 7 -27.21 -26.37 5.10
N LYS A 8 -27.64 -26.83 3.92
CA LYS A 8 -27.86 -28.23 3.60
C LYS A 8 -27.09 -28.61 2.33
N GLY A 9 -26.31 -29.67 2.42
CA GLY A 9 -25.64 -30.25 1.26
C GLY A 9 -24.56 -29.43 0.64
N GLY A 10 -23.73 -28.72 1.41
CA GLY A 10 -22.59 -27.93 0.90
C GLY A 10 -21.47 -28.82 0.36
N ARG A 11 -21.12 -28.66 -0.95
CA ARG A 11 -20.13 -29.48 -1.67
C ARG A 11 -19.09 -28.68 -2.43
N GLN A 12 -19.00 -27.37 -2.16
CA GLN A 12 -18.05 -26.50 -2.85
C GLN A 12 -16.60 -26.95 -2.59
N HIS A 13 -15.81 -27.10 -3.65
CA HIS A 13 -14.41 -27.54 -3.61
C HIS A 13 -14.22 -28.88 -2.86
N ASN A 14 -13.61 -28.85 -1.66
CA ASN A 14 -13.33 -30.05 -0.87
C ASN A 14 -14.41 -30.34 0.19
N LEU A 15 -15.49 -29.58 0.27
CA LEU A 15 -16.56 -29.80 1.24
C LEU A 15 -17.33 -31.12 0.97
N LYS A 16 -17.56 -31.90 2.02
CA LYS A 16 -18.18 -33.25 1.96
C LYS A 16 -19.62 -33.20 2.46
N ASN A 17 -20.53 -32.67 1.64
CA ASN A 17 -21.98 -32.67 1.93
C ASN A 17 -22.27 -32.02 3.31
N VAL A 18 -21.75 -30.84 3.55
CA VAL A 18 -21.82 -30.14 4.83
C VAL A 18 -23.25 -29.73 5.14
N ASN A 19 -23.72 -30.11 6.34
CA ASN A 19 -24.99 -29.64 6.92
C ASN A 19 -24.64 -28.87 8.20
N LEU A 20 -25.08 -27.59 8.29
CA LEU A 20 -24.71 -26.71 9.37
C LEU A 20 -25.83 -25.73 9.70
N THR A 21 -26.06 -25.50 11.00
CA THR A 21 -26.98 -24.48 11.50
C THR A 21 -26.21 -23.45 12.31
N LEU A 22 -26.29 -22.18 11.88
CA LEU A 22 -25.58 -21.05 12.48
C LEU A 22 -26.60 -20.08 13.08
N PRO A 23 -26.45 -19.66 14.34
CA PRO A 23 -27.31 -18.65 14.93
C PRO A 23 -27.06 -17.27 14.31
N ARG A 24 -28.12 -16.50 14.08
CA ARG A 24 -28.01 -15.10 13.63
C ARG A 24 -27.63 -14.17 14.77
N ASN A 25 -27.12 -13.01 14.43
CA ASN A 25 -26.71 -11.95 15.38
C ASN A 25 -25.71 -12.47 16.43
N LYS A 26 -24.78 -13.32 15.97
CA LYS A 26 -23.74 -13.93 16.79
C LYS A 26 -22.38 -13.79 16.13
N PHE A 27 -21.34 -13.79 16.96
CA PHE A 27 -19.96 -13.86 16.54
C PHE A 27 -19.54 -15.33 16.39
N ILE A 28 -19.31 -15.77 15.18
CA ILE A 28 -19.03 -17.16 14.81
C ILE A 28 -17.62 -17.27 14.22
N VAL A 29 -16.82 -18.20 14.72
CA VAL A 29 -15.46 -18.44 14.21
C VAL A 29 -15.42 -19.77 13.45
N PHE A 30 -14.89 -19.74 12.23
CA PHE A 30 -14.56 -20.92 11.45
C PHE A 30 -13.07 -21.21 11.60
N THR A 31 -12.73 -22.36 12.15
CA THR A 31 -11.36 -22.78 12.41
C THR A 31 -11.05 -24.16 11.79
N GLY A 32 -9.79 -24.60 11.89
CA GLY A 32 -9.30 -25.88 11.35
C GLY A 32 -7.99 -25.71 10.60
N LEU A 33 -7.36 -26.77 10.16
CA LEU A 33 -6.08 -26.79 9.46
C LEU A 33 -6.11 -25.95 8.16
N SER A 34 -4.95 -25.46 7.72
CA SER A 34 -4.82 -24.82 6.41
C SER A 34 -5.25 -25.79 5.30
N GLY A 35 -6.13 -25.34 4.36
CA GLY A 35 -6.70 -26.18 3.31
C GLY A 35 -7.80 -27.16 3.76
N SER A 36 -8.37 -27.00 4.98
CA SER A 36 -9.46 -27.86 5.47
C SER A 36 -10.84 -27.57 4.86
N GLY A 37 -11.02 -26.41 4.18
CA GLY A 37 -12.30 -26.00 3.56
C GLY A 37 -13.00 -24.82 4.24
N LYS A 38 -12.34 -24.14 5.18
CA LYS A 38 -12.88 -22.96 5.88
C LYS A 38 -13.34 -21.86 4.92
N SER A 39 -12.45 -21.42 4.06
CA SER A 39 -12.73 -20.35 3.08
C SER A 39 -13.76 -20.79 2.06
N SER A 40 -13.77 -22.08 1.66
CA SER A 40 -14.80 -22.65 0.77
C SER A 40 -16.18 -22.57 1.38
N LEU A 41 -16.32 -22.81 2.69
CA LEU A 41 -17.60 -22.68 3.37
C LEU A 41 -17.98 -21.21 3.61
N ALA A 42 -17.05 -20.39 4.09
CA ALA A 42 -17.32 -18.98 4.46
C ALA A 42 -17.53 -18.08 3.23
N PHE A 43 -16.61 -18.12 2.27
CA PHE A 43 -16.60 -17.22 1.12
C PHE A 43 -17.28 -17.81 -0.12
N ASP A 44 -16.87 -19.01 -0.53
CA ASP A 44 -17.36 -19.61 -1.79
C ASP A 44 -18.77 -20.22 -1.65
N THR A 45 -19.28 -20.37 -0.41
CA THR A 45 -20.64 -20.90 -0.16
C THR A 45 -21.53 -19.82 0.49
N ILE A 46 -21.26 -19.39 1.72
CA ILE A 46 -22.16 -18.48 2.46
C ILE A 46 -22.16 -17.09 1.86
N TYR A 47 -20.97 -16.47 1.72
CA TYR A 47 -20.89 -15.13 1.14
C TYR A 47 -21.38 -15.11 -0.31
N ALA A 48 -20.94 -16.05 -1.13
CA ALA A 48 -21.32 -16.13 -2.55
C ALA A 48 -22.85 -16.23 -2.73
N GLU A 49 -23.55 -17.07 -1.95
CA GLU A 49 -25.00 -17.17 -2.00
C GLU A 49 -25.70 -15.91 -1.51
N GLY A 50 -25.23 -15.29 -0.42
CA GLY A 50 -25.78 -14.03 0.09
C GLY A 50 -25.63 -12.89 -0.89
N GLN A 51 -24.48 -12.76 -1.53
CA GLN A 51 -24.20 -11.77 -2.57
C GLN A 51 -25.04 -12.04 -3.83
N ARG A 52 -25.14 -13.30 -4.27
CA ARG A 52 -25.97 -13.70 -5.42
C ARG A 52 -27.42 -13.28 -5.22
N ARG A 53 -28.03 -13.60 -4.07
CA ARG A 53 -29.41 -13.20 -3.75
C ARG A 53 -29.59 -11.69 -3.69
N TYR A 54 -28.62 -10.97 -3.16
CA TYR A 54 -28.64 -9.52 -3.13
C TYR A 54 -28.64 -8.95 -4.56
N VAL A 55 -27.72 -9.41 -5.42
CA VAL A 55 -27.64 -8.98 -6.82
C VAL A 55 -28.90 -9.34 -7.60
N GLU A 56 -29.49 -10.51 -7.37
CA GLU A 56 -30.77 -10.91 -7.99
C GLU A 56 -31.95 -10.01 -7.59
N SER A 57 -31.91 -9.42 -6.41
CA SER A 57 -32.93 -8.46 -5.95
C SER A 57 -32.85 -7.09 -6.64
N LEU A 58 -31.74 -6.78 -7.30
CA LEU A 58 -31.53 -5.51 -7.97
C LEU A 58 -32.19 -5.45 -9.35
N SER A 59 -32.32 -4.24 -9.90
CA SER A 59 -32.86 -4.04 -11.25
C SER A 59 -31.99 -4.75 -12.31
N SER A 60 -32.62 -5.11 -13.46
CA SER A 60 -31.92 -5.74 -14.59
C SER A 60 -30.72 -4.92 -15.09
N TYR A 61 -30.84 -3.59 -15.03
CA TYR A 61 -29.78 -2.67 -15.39
C TYR A 61 -28.59 -2.77 -14.42
N ALA A 62 -28.84 -2.74 -13.12
CA ALA A 62 -27.77 -2.88 -12.10
C ALA A 62 -27.07 -4.25 -12.18
N ARG A 63 -27.82 -5.32 -12.48
CA ARG A 63 -27.25 -6.67 -12.66
C ARG A 63 -26.24 -6.78 -13.80
N GLN A 64 -26.44 -6.02 -14.90
CA GLN A 64 -25.48 -6.00 -16.02
C GLN A 64 -24.10 -5.47 -15.63
N PHE A 65 -24.04 -4.56 -14.66
CA PHE A 65 -22.77 -3.98 -14.19
C PHE A 65 -22.08 -4.79 -13.08
N LEU A 66 -22.85 -5.52 -12.28
CA LEU A 66 -22.31 -6.27 -11.13
C LEU A 66 -21.87 -7.71 -11.47
N GLY A 67 -22.15 -8.18 -12.69
CA GLY A 67 -21.87 -9.56 -13.10
C GLY A 67 -22.79 -10.59 -12.43
N GLN A 68 -23.02 -11.72 -13.09
CA GLN A 68 -23.68 -12.87 -12.47
C GLN A 68 -22.64 -13.67 -11.70
N MET A 69 -22.89 -13.91 -10.41
CA MET A 69 -22.13 -14.87 -9.63
C MET A 69 -22.67 -16.28 -9.88
N ASP A 70 -21.78 -17.22 -10.02
CA ASP A 70 -22.16 -18.63 -10.12
C ASP A 70 -22.85 -19.09 -8.83
N LYS A 71 -23.86 -19.93 -8.99
CA LYS A 71 -24.54 -20.54 -7.84
C LYS A 71 -23.56 -21.50 -7.15
N PRO A 72 -23.33 -21.36 -5.84
CA PRO A 72 -22.47 -22.30 -5.12
C PRO A 72 -23.06 -23.72 -5.15
N GLU A 73 -22.17 -24.71 -5.07
CA GLU A 73 -22.58 -26.15 -5.02
C GLU A 73 -23.14 -26.48 -3.64
N VAL A 74 -24.42 -26.13 -3.44
CA VAL A 74 -25.18 -26.35 -2.21
C VAL A 74 -26.64 -26.72 -2.55
N GLU A 75 -27.25 -27.60 -1.75
CA GLU A 75 -28.66 -28.00 -1.95
C GLU A 75 -29.58 -26.81 -1.61
N SER A 76 -29.43 -26.27 -0.40
CA SER A 76 -30.15 -25.06 0.03
C SER A 76 -29.44 -24.34 1.15
N ILE A 77 -29.62 -22.99 1.19
CA ILE A 77 -29.27 -22.14 2.34
C ILE A 77 -30.51 -21.31 2.69
N GLU A 78 -30.99 -21.45 3.94
CA GLU A 78 -32.15 -20.72 4.48
C GLU A 78 -31.70 -19.67 5.49
N GLY A 79 -32.49 -18.63 5.74
CA GLY A 79 -32.21 -17.59 6.75
C GLY A 79 -31.12 -16.58 6.38
N MET A 80 -30.76 -16.49 5.09
CA MET A 80 -29.72 -15.55 4.62
C MET A 80 -30.15 -14.09 4.70
N SER A 81 -29.23 -13.25 5.12
CA SER A 81 -29.25 -11.78 4.96
C SER A 81 -28.26 -11.34 3.89
N PRO A 82 -28.30 -10.08 3.44
CA PRO A 82 -27.21 -9.53 2.62
C PRO A 82 -25.85 -9.78 3.27
N SER A 83 -24.88 -10.18 2.47
CA SER A 83 -23.54 -10.52 2.97
C SER A 83 -22.48 -9.58 2.43
N ILE A 84 -21.50 -9.24 3.27
CA ILE A 84 -20.36 -8.38 2.95
C ILE A 84 -19.11 -9.16 3.30
N SER A 85 -18.17 -9.25 2.35
CA SER A 85 -16.86 -9.85 2.62
C SER A 85 -15.80 -8.81 2.84
N ILE A 86 -14.88 -9.11 3.75
CA ILE A 86 -13.69 -8.30 4.02
C ILE A 86 -12.47 -9.24 3.93
N ASP A 87 -11.96 -9.36 2.71
CA ASP A 87 -10.81 -10.21 2.39
C ASP A 87 -9.48 -9.44 2.34
N GLN A 88 -8.36 -10.15 2.24
CA GLN A 88 -7.02 -9.57 2.18
C GLN A 88 -6.58 -9.16 0.76
N LYS A 89 -7.26 -9.62 -0.29
CA LYS A 89 -6.68 -9.75 -1.64
C LYS A 89 -6.52 -8.47 -2.45
N THR A 90 -6.97 -7.29 -2.04
CA THR A 90 -6.94 -6.13 -2.93
C THR A 90 -6.48 -4.84 -2.26
N THR A 91 -5.19 -4.56 -2.35
CA THR A 91 -4.72 -3.16 -2.26
C THR A 91 -4.98 -2.48 -3.60
N SER A 92 -5.62 -1.32 -3.57
CA SER A 92 -5.80 -0.49 -4.78
C SER A 92 -4.43 -0.06 -5.32
N LYS A 93 -4.11 -0.43 -6.55
CA LYS A 93 -2.89 0.04 -7.24
C LYS A 93 -3.01 1.48 -7.77
N ASN A 94 -4.16 2.13 -7.57
CA ASN A 94 -4.35 3.50 -8.05
C ASN A 94 -3.53 4.48 -7.18
N PRO A 95 -2.56 5.21 -7.74
CA PRO A 95 -1.69 6.12 -6.98
C PRO A 95 -2.44 7.33 -6.39
N ARG A 96 -3.67 7.56 -6.84
CA ARG A 96 -4.54 8.62 -6.29
C ARG A 96 -5.34 8.19 -5.07
N SER A 97 -5.46 6.88 -4.82
CA SER A 97 -6.16 6.37 -3.63
C SER A 97 -5.29 6.57 -2.38
N THR A 98 -5.86 7.21 -1.36
CA THR A 98 -5.24 7.41 -0.05
C THR A 98 -6.11 6.82 1.06
N VAL A 99 -5.57 6.65 2.25
CA VAL A 99 -6.35 6.23 3.43
C VAL A 99 -7.57 7.14 3.59
N GLY A 100 -7.40 8.47 3.52
CA GLY A 100 -8.50 9.43 3.66
C GLY A 100 -9.59 9.29 2.60
N THR A 101 -9.25 8.93 1.35
CA THR A 101 -10.25 8.74 0.28
C THR A 101 -10.95 7.39 0.38
N VAL A 102 -10.26 6.33 0.77
CA VAL A 102 -10.84 4.98 0.92
C VAL A 102 -11.81 4.93 2.11
N THR A 103 -11.52 5.70 3.18
CA THR A 103 -12.38 5.83 4.37
C THR A 103 -13.47 6.89 4.24
N GLU A 104 -13.53 7.57 3.10
CA GLU A 104 -14.45 8.70 2.82
C GLU A 104 -14.22 9.94 3.74
N ILE A 105 -13.29 9.88 4.69
CA ILE A 105 -12.98 11.00 5.59
C ILE A 105 -12.59 12.25 4.79
N TYR A 106 -11.85 12.07 3.68
CA TYR A 106 -11.43 13.17 2.82
C TYR A 106 -12.60 13.91 2.20
N ASP A 107 -13.71 13.26 1.93
CA ASP A 107 -14.93 13.90 1.36
C ASP A 107 -15.58 14.81 2.41
N TYR A 108 -15.63 14.39 3.67
CA TYR A 108 -16.09 15.23 4.77
C TYR A 108 -15.12 16.38 5.06
N LEU A 109 -13.81 16.16 4.95
CA LEU A 109 -12.81 17.23 5.07
C LEU A 109 -12.99 18.30 4.00
N ARG A 110 -13.19 17.91 2.73
CA ARG A 110 -13.45 18.87 1.65
C ARG A 110 -14.69 19.71 1.93
N LEU A 111 -15.75 19.10 2.45
CA LEU A 111 -16.98 19.81 2.83
C LEU A 111 -16.73 20.76 4.01
N LEU A 112 -16.01 20.32 5.03
CA LEU A 112 -15.65 21.13 6.18
C LEU A 112 -14.87 22.38 5.76
N PHE A 113 -13.76 22.19 5.02
CA PHE A 113 -12.90 23.29 4.57
C PHE A 113 -13.61 24.25 3.61
N ALA A 114 -14.59 23.77 2.82
CA ALA A 114 -15.38 24.64 1.94
C ALA A 114 -16.43 25.46 2.70
N ARG A 115 -16.88 25.03 3.90
CA ARG A 115 -17.96 25.68 4.64
C ARG A 115 -17.51 26.56 5.79
N VAL A 116 -16.44 26.15 6.50
CA VAL A 116 -15.90 26.85 7.68
C VAL A 116 -14.43 27.21 7.54
N GLY A 117 -13.85 27.02 6.35
CA GLY A 117 -12.47 27.39 6.09
C GLY A 117 -12.30 28.88 5.83
N HIS A 118 -11.27 29.47 6.45
CA HIS A 118 -10.88 30.86 6.27
C HIS A 118 -9.79 30.94 5.18
N PRO A 119 -10.03 31.69 4.09
CA PRO A 119 -9.05 31.87 3.02
C PRO A 119 -7.97 32.87 3.41
N TYR A 120 -6.73 32.55 3.11
CA TYR A 120 -5.57 33.42 3.27
C TYR A 120 -4.92 33.68 1.91
N CYS A 121 -4.20 34.79 1.80
CA CYS A 121 -3.44 35.07 0.61
C CYS A 121 -2.24 34.13 0.49
N PRO A 122 -2.08 33.38 -0.61
CA PRO A 122 -0.94 32.47 -0.77
C PRO A 122 0.42 33.17 -0.89
N ILE A 123 0.44 34.49 -1.14
CA ILE A 123 1.69 35.27 -1.24
C ILE A 123 2.03 35.98 0.08
N CYS A 124 1.11 36.81 0.62
CA CYS A 124 1.40 37.63 1.82
C CYS A 124 0.90 37.00 3.14
N GLY A 125 0.10 35.91 3.05
CA GLY A 125 -0.39 35.20 4.23
C GLY A 125 -1.50 35.92 5.02
N LYS A 126 -2.00 37.06 4.56
CA LYS A 126 -3.11 37.79 5.21
C LYS A 126 -4.44 37.10 4.93
N GLU A 127 -5.34 37.15 5.90
CA GLU A 127 -6.71 36.64 5.75
C GLU A 127 -7.46 37.45 4.71
N ILE A 128 -8.23 36.76 3.87
CA ILE A 128 -9.03 37.35 2.80
C ILE A 128 -10.49 37.25 3.20
N THR A 129 -11.15 38.39 3.34
CA THR A 129 -12.56 38.47 3.64
C THR A 129 -13.32 39.06 2.45
N SER A 130 -14.53 38.59 2.21
CA SER A 130 -15.48 39.24 1.30
C SER A 130 -16.55 39.96 2.11
N TYR A 131 -16.89 41.17 1.70
CA TYR A 131 -17.91 41.96 2.33
C TYR A 131 -19.12 42.08 1.41
N THR A 132 -20.32 41.94 1.93
CA THR A 132 -21.54 42.39 1.23
C THR A 132 -21.60 43.92 1.26
N VAL A 133 -22.36 44.53 0.34
CA VAL A 133 -22.55 45.98 0.28
C VAL A 133 -23.06 46.48 1.63
N ASP A 134 -24.03 45.80 2.23
CA ASP A 134 -24.59 46.18 3.53
C ASP A 134 -23.50 46.21 4.64
N GLN A 135 -22.64 45.16 4.68
CA GLN A 135 -21.54 45.11 5.63
C GLN A 135 -20.50 46.23 5.40
N MET A 136 -20.26 46.60 4.14
CA MET A 136 -19.39 47.75 3.81
C MET A 136 -20.02 49.05 4.30
N VAL A 137 -21.32 49.23 4.09
CA VAL A 137 -22.09 50.39 4.59
C VAL A 137 -21.99 50.44 6.11
N ASP A 138 -22.33 49.35 6.82
CA ASP A 138 -22.26 49.28 8.27
C ASP A 138 -20.88 49.67 8.80
N ARG A 139 -19.82 49.11 8.18
CA ARG A 139 -18.43 49.40 8.59
C ARG A 139 -18.01 50.86 8.35
N ILE A 140 -18.50 51.47 7.25
CA ILE A 140 -18.25 52.88 6.94
C ILE A 140 -19.05 53.81 7.88
N MET A 141 -20.27 53.40 8.27
CA MET A 141 -21.09 54.16 9.20
C MET A 141 -20.61 54.11 10.64
N GLU A 142 -19.66 53.17 11.00
CA GLU A 142 -18.96 53.18 12.29
C GLU A 142 -17.91 54.29 12.40
N LEU A 143 -17.57 54.98 11.31
CA LEU A 143 -16.61 56.11 11.32
C LEU A 143 -17.21 57.33 12.07
N GLU A 144 -16.34 58.19 12.54
CA GLU A 144 -16.76 59.41 13.24
C GLU A 144 -17.67 60.29 12.35
N GLU A 145 -18.73 60.81 12.95
CA GLU A 145 -19.66 61.72 12.26
C GLU A 145 -18.90 62.91 11.65
N ARG A 146 -19.25 63.26 10.41
CA ARG A 146 -18.60 64.26 9.56
C ARG A 146 -17.26 63.86 8.95
N SER A 147 -16.83 62.62 9.07
CA SER A 147 -15.67 62.11 8.30
C SER A 147 -15.93 62.28 6.79
N ARG A 148 -14.91 62.79 6.08
CA ARG A 148 -14.95 62.92 4.62
C ARG A 148 -14.39 61.69 3.97
N ILE A 149 -15.16 61.04 3.13
CA ILE A 149 -14.76 59.84 2.44
C ILE A 149 -14.83 60.01 0.93
N VAL A 150 -13.88 59.36 0.24
CA VAL A 150 -13.88 59.23 -1.24
C VAL A 150 -13.98 57.79 -1.61
N ILE A 151 -14.99 57.46 -2.41
CA ILE A 151 -15.19 56.07 -2.91
C ILE A 151 -14.46 55.92 -4.22
N LEU A 152 -13.48 55.04 -4.24
CA LEU A 152 -12.56 54.79 -5.35
C LEU A 152 -12.75 53.37 -5.92
N ALA A 153 -12.89 53.29 -7.25
CA ALA A 153 -12.92 52.03 -7.98
C ALA A 153 -11.56 51.80 -8.65
N PRO A 154 -10.66 50.92 -8.13
CA PRO A 154 -9.35 50.67 -8.71
C PRO A 154 -9.44 49.81 -9.98
N VAL A 155 -9.15 50.39 -11.15
CA VAL A 155 -9.25 49.75 -12.47
C VAL A 155 -7.89 49.33 -13.05
N VAL A 156 -6.79 49.97 -12.61
CA VAL A 156 -5.40 49.55 -12.92
C VAL A 156 -4.64 49.53 -11.62
N ARG A 157 -3.94 48.42 -11.38
CA ARG A 157 -3.13 48.21 -10.17
C ARG A 157 -1.75 47.68 -10.54
N ARG A 158 -0.72 48.51 -10.22
CA ARG A 158 0.70 48.18 -10.46
C ARG A 158 0.95 47.52 -11.83
N ARG A 159 0.40 48.11 -12.92
CA ARG A 159 0.64 47.64 -14.27
C ARG A 159 1.42 48.64 -15.10
N LYS A 160 2.40 48.18 -15.88
CA LYS A 160 3.12 49.01 -16.84
C LYS A 160 2.27 49.30 -18.07
N GLY A 161 2.37 50.48 -18.61
CA GLY A 161 1.69 50.93 -19.81
C GLY A 161 1.18 52.31 -19.78
N THR A 162 0.84 52.91 -20.91
CA THR A 162 0.25 54.23 -21.05
C THR A 162 -1.24 54.29 -20.65
N HIS A 163 -1.89 53.18 -20.47
CA HIS A 163 -3.28 52.98 -20.08
C HIS A 163 -4.33 53.91 -20.77
N LYS A 164 -3.98 54.52 -21.92
CA LYS A 164 -4.82 55.48 -22.66
C LYS A 164 -6.21 54.92 -22.94
N LYS A 165 -6.32 53.65 -23.37
CA LYS A 165 -7.64 52.98 -23.60
C LYS A 165 -8.49 52.85 -22.33
N VAL A 166 -7.86 52.67 -21.17
CA VAL A 166 -8.60 52.58 -19.88
C VAL A 166 -9.12 53.95 -19.52
N LEU A 167 -8.31 55.00 -19.62
CA LEU A 167 -8.73 56.37 -19.36
C LEU A 167 -9.83 56.85 -20.33
N ASP A 168 -9.72 56.52 -21.62
CA ASP A 168 -10.77 56.78 -22.60
C ASP A 168 -12.10 56.05 -22.31
N LYS A 169 -12.01 54.80 -21.77
CA LYS A 169 -13.18 54.05 -21.31
C LYS A 169 -13.85 54.72 -20.11
N ILE A 170 -13.08 55.14 -19.11
CA ILE A 170 -13.60 55.84 -17.91
C ILE A 170 -14.34 57.11 -18.31
N LYS A 171 -13.80 57.89 -19.27
CA LYS A 171 -14.49 59.09 -19.82
C LYS A 171 -15.82 58.73 -20.50
N LYS A 172 -15.84 57.67 -21.32
CA LYS A 172 -17.07 57.20 -21.99
C LYS A 172 -18.14 56.72 -21.04
N ASP A 173 -17.72 56.08 -19.92
CA ASP A 173 -18.61 55.56 -18.88
C ASP A 173 -19.17 56.71 -17.99
N GLY A 174 -18.77 57.99 -18.25
CA GLY A 174 -19.34 59.19 -17.62
C GLY A 174 -18.65 59.64 -16.35
N PHE A 175 -17.50 59.05 -16.01
CA PHE A 175 -16.75 59.48 -14.82
C PHE A 175 -15.87 60.73 -15.14
N ILE A 176 -15.85 61.66 -14.21
CA ILE A 176 -15.16 62.96 -14.39
C ILE A 176 -13.75 62.93 -13.81
N ARG A 177 -13.50 62.18 -12.75
CA ARG A 177 -12.22 62.19 -12.00
C ARG A 177 -11.65 60.81 -11.81
N ALA A 178 -10.34 60.76 -11.84
CA ALA A 178 -9.59 59.57 -11.50
C ALA A 178 -8.37 59.95 -10.61
N VAL A 179 -8.00 59.01 -9.72
CA VAL A 179 -6.74 59.09 -8.99
C VAL A 179 -5.72 58.28 -9.73
N VAL A 180 -4.63 58.88 -10.17
CA VAL A 180 -3.53 58.25 -10.90
C VAL A 180 -2.28 58.44 -10.09
N ASP A 181 -1.64 57.32 -9.69
CA ASP A 181 -0.43 57.28 -8.87
C ASP A 181 -0.50 58.15 -7.58
N GLY A 182 -1.71 58.22 -7.01
CA GLY A 182 -2.00 58.94 -5.78
C GLY A 182 -2.43 60.39 -5.97
N GLU A 183 -2.36 60.92 -7.17
CA GLU A 183 -2.79 62.28 -7.51
C GLU A 183 -4.18 62.28 -8.21
N MET A 184 -5.03 63.22 -7.88
CA MET A 184 -6.41 63.35 -8.44
C MET A 184 -6.43 64.22 -9.69
N PHE A 185 -6.83 63.68 -10.81
CA PHE A 185 -6.96 64.37 -12.10
C PHE A 185 -8.42 64.50 -12.53
N ASP A 186 -8.74 65.63 -13.13
CA ASP A 186 -9.96 65.79 -13.91
C ASP A 186 -9.72 65.28 -15.35
N ILE A 187 -10.05 64.02 -15.57
CA ILE A 187 -9.77 63.35 -16.84
C ILE A 187 -10.57 63.89 -18.02
N THR A 188 -11.58 64.75 -17.80
CA THR A 188 -12.34 65.41 -18.86
C THR A 188 -11.68 66.69 -19.31
N ALA A 189 -10.97 67.39 -18.39
CA ALA A 189 -10.34 68.67 -18.64
C ALA A 189 -8.83 68.52 -18.96
N GLU A 190 -8.17 67.48 -18.46
CA GLU A 190 -6.72 67.30 -18.54
C GLU A 190 -6.38 65.97 -19.29
N GLU A 191 -5.39 66.01 -20.15
CA GLU A 191 -4.85 64.82 -20.81
C GLU A 191 -3.73 64.22 -19.93
N VAL A 192 -3.96 63.04 -19.37
CA VAL A 192 -3.02 62.34 -18.49
C VAL A 192 -2.07 61.49 -19.35
N GLU A 193 -0.83 61.88 -19.43
CA GLU A 193 0.23 61.11 -20.13
C GLU A 193 1.02 60.25 -19.14
N LEU A 194 1.06 58.93 -19.33
CA LEU A 194 1.70 57.96 -18.48
C LEU A 194 2.90 57.29 -19.20
N ASP A 195 4.02 57.10 -18.45
CA ASP A 195 5.18 56.41 -18.98
C ASP A 195 4.93 54.93 -19.13
N LYS A 196 5.18 54.40 -20.34
CA LYS A 196 5.03 53.00 -20.70
C LYS A 196 5.83 52.01 -19.85
N ASN A 197 6.93 52.43 -19.26
CA ASN A 197 7.90 51.58 -18.56
C ASN A 197 7.73 51.57 -17.03
N THR A 198 6.99 52.51 -16.47
CA THR A 198 6.67 52.59 -15.06
C THR A 198 5.40 51.85 -14.69
N PHE A 199 5.28 51.49 -13.40
CA PHE A 199 4.05 50.87 -12.87
C PHE A 199 3.08 51.99 -12.45
N HIS A 200 1.83 51.89 -12.91
CA HIS A 200 0.79 52.85 -12.60
C HIS A 200 -0.36 52.23 -11.84
N ASP A 201 -0.99 53.00 -10.97
CA ASP A 201 -2.20 52.72 -10.26
C ASP A 201 -3.28 53.73 -10.69
N ILE A 202 -4.43 53.26 -11.21
CA ILE A 202 -5.55 54.14 -11.64
C ILE A 202 -6.80 53.71 -10.93
N SER A 203 -7.43 54.63 -10.20
CA SER A 203 -8.73 54.43 -9.53
C SER A 203 -9.73 55.52 -9.98
N ILE A 204 -10.94 55.05 -10.32
CA ILE A 204 -12.04 55.95 -10.63
C ILE A 204 -12.61 56.57 -9.34
N VAL A 205 -12.76 57.88 -9.30
CA VAL A 205 -13.51 58.55 -8.21
C VAL A 205 -15.01 58.43 -8.49
N VAL A 206 -15.67 57.54 -7.73
CA VAL A 206 -17.10 57.25 -7.93
C VAL A 206 -17.96 58.28 -7.19
N ASP A 207 -17.68 58.52 -5.90
CA ASP A 207 -18.41 59.51 -5.13
C ASP A 207 -17.56 60.11 -4.01
N ARG A 208 -17.98 61.28 -3.51
CA ARG A 208 -17.38 61.99 -2.36
C ARG A 208 -18.46 62.23 -1.36
N LEU A 209 -18.39 61.63 -0.19
CA LEU A 209 -19.42 61.70 0.81
C LEU A 209 -18.89 62.22 2.15
N ILE A 210 -19.81 62.67 2.96
CA ILE A 210 -19.53 63.01 4.38
C ILE A 210 -20.43 62.06 5.20
N VAL A 211 -19.78 61.33 6.11
CA VAL A 211 -20.47 60.36 7.00
C VAL A 211 -21.43 61.13 7.91
N LYS A 212 -22.72 60.86 7.76
CA LYS A 212 -23.79 61.38 8.58
C LYS A 212 -25.00 60.47 8.53
N GLU A 213 -25.88 60.54 9.50
CA GLU A 213 -27.14 59.77 9.51
C GLU A 213 -27.97 60.04 8.24
N GLY A 214 -28.49 58.97 7.60
CA GLY A 214 -29.32 59.02 6.41
C GLY A 214 -28.59 59.00 5.06
N ILE A 215 -27.29 58.69 5.00
CA ILE A 215 -26.54 58.56 3.75
C ILE A 215 -26.47 57.12 3.23
N GLU A 216 -27.01 56.14 3.99
CA GLU A 216 -26.82 54.69 3.78
C GLU A 216 -27.24 54.30 2.35
N SER A 217 -28.38 54.78 1.87
CA SER A 217 -28.87 54.45 0.50
C SER A 217 -27.90 54.98 -0.57
N ARG A 218 -27.45 56.22 -0.47
CA ARG A 218 -26.54 56.81 -1.45
C ARG A 218 -25.14 56.12 -1.36
N LEU A 219 -24.73 55.79 -0.16
CA LEU A 219 -23.45 55.07 0.07
C LEU A 219 -23.54 53.67 -0.56
N SER A 220 -24.67 52.96 -0.39
CA SER A 220 -24.90 51.65 -1.01
C SER A 220 -24.82 51.74 -2.53
N ASP A 221 -25.55 52.69 -3.15
CA ASP A 221 -25.55 52.89 -4.60
C ASP A 221 -24.15 53.21 -5.15
N SER A 222 -23.38 54.01 -4.42
CA SER A 222 -22.01 54.39 -4.80
C SER A 222 -21.03 53.22 -4.66
N LEU A 223 -21.19 52.39 -3.63
CA LEU A 223 -20.38 51.17 -3.44
C LEU A 223 -20.70 50.12 -4.52
N GLU A 224 -21.97 49.90 -4.86
CA GLU A 224 -22.38 49.00 -5.95
C GLU A 224 -21.80 49.46 -7.29
N LEU A 225 -21.90 50.76 -7.59
CA LEU A 225 -21.32 51.33 -8.80
C LEU A 225 -19.77 51.12 -8.84
N ALA A 226 -19.10 51.34 -7.70
CA ALA A 226 -17.66 51.17 -7.58
C ALA A 226 -17.24 49.70 -7.76
N LEU A 227 -17.97 48.78 -7.14
CA LEU A 227 -17.72 47.33 -7.25
C LEU A 227 -17.89 46.84 -8.69
N ASN A 228 -18.92 47.32 -9.39
CA ASN A 228 -19.18 47.01 -10.79
C ASN A 228 -18.09 47.55 -11.73
N ALA A 229 -17.57 48.75 -11.46
CA ALA A 229 -16.54 49.38 -12.26
C ALA A 229 -15.12 48.77 -12.07
N SER A 230 -14.86 48.18 -10.92
CA SER A 230 -13.53 47.72 -10.48
C SER A 230 -13.37 46.19 -10.34
N ASP A 231 -14.28 45.43 -10.93
CA ASP A 231 -14.28 43.96 -10.84
C ASP A 231 -14.39 43.42 -9.40
N GLY A 232 -15.14 44.15 -8.57
CA GLY A 232 -15.54 43.69 -7.23
C GLY A 232 -14.66 44.21 -6.08
N ILE A 233 -13.85 45.24 -6.29
CA ILE A 233 -13.03 45.86 -5.22
C ILE A 233 -13.28 47.36 -5.16
N VAL A 234 -13.42 47.86 -3.95
CA VAL A 234 -13.62 49.30 -3.70
C VAL A 234 -12.66 49.78 -2.60
N ASN A 235 -12.04 50.90 -2.85
CA ASN A 235 -11.23 51.59 -1.83
C ASN A 235 -12.07 52.76 -1.30
N VAL A 236 -12.19 52.89 0.01
CA VAL A 236 -12.81 54.03 0.67
C VAL A 236 -11.72 54.78 1.41
N ASP A 237 -11.35 55.92 0.84
CA ASP A 237 -10.30 56.78 1.36
C ASP A 237 -10.89 57.79 2.32
N VAL A 238 -10.51 57.73 3.60
CA VAL A 238 -10.89 58.70 4.62
C VAL A 238 -9.86 59.82 4.59
N ILE A 239 -10.26 61.01 4.15
CA ILE A 239 -9.34 62.13 3.97
C ILE A 239 -8.59 62.42 5.29
N ASP A 240 -7.27 62.51 5.19
CA ASP A 240 -6.33 62.75 6.31
C ASP A 240 -6.21 61.58 7.34
N ARG A 241 -6.73 60.39 6.96
CA ARG A 241 -6.67 59.17 7.82
C ARG A 241 -6.27 57.97 6.99
N GLU A 242 -6.93 56.85 7.18
CA GLU A 242 -6.67 55.56 6.54
C GLU A 242 -7.56 55.26 5.34
N THR A 243 -7.12 54.36 4.44
CA THR A 243 -7.91 53.87 3.32
C THR A 243 -8.41 52.46 3.67
N PHE A 244 -9.73 52.29 3.65
CA PHE A 244 -10.34 50.94 3.77
C PHE A 244 -10.43 50.31 2.39
N VAL A 245 -9.97 49.08 2.29
CA VAL A 245 -10.10 48.28 1.08
C VAL A 245 -11.14 47.17 1.31
N PHE A 246 -12.24 47.24 0.58
CA PHE A 246 -13.29 46.24 0.61
C PHE A 246 -13.31 45.46 -0.70
N SER A 247 -13.71 44.20 -0.62
CA SER A 247 -13.93 43.34 -1.80
C SER A 247 -15.21 42.56 -1.66
N SER A 248 -16.02 42.55 -2.70
CA SER A 248 -17.17 41.65 -2.80
C SER A 248 -16.79 40.23 -3.26
N LYS A 249 -15.57 40.08 -3.78
CA LYS A 249 -14.95 38.77 -4.12
C LYS A 249 -13.86 38.44 -3.12
N LEU A 250 -13.50 37.16 -3.02
CA LEU A 250 -12.35 36.74 -2.22
C LEU A 250 -11.06 37.19 -2.91
N ALA A 251 -10.61 38.41 -2.67
CA ALA A 251 -9.43 38.99 -3.29
C ALA A 251 -8.49 39.60 -2.24
N CYS A 252 -7.18 39.39 -2.44
CA CYS A 252 -6.16 40.04 -1.63
C CYS A 252 -5.94 41.47 -2.12
N PRO A 253 -6.16 42.50 -1.29
CA PRO A 253 -5.99 43.88 -1.71
C PRO A 253 -4.55 44.28 -2.01
N GLU A 254 -3.56 43.63 -1.41
CA GLU A 254 -2.13 43.94 -1.59
C GLU A 254 -1.50 43.16 -2.76
N CYS A 255 -1.84 41.88 -2.94
CA CYS A 255 -1.21 41.03 -3.95
C CYS A 255 -1.98 40.91 -5.26
N ASN A 256 -3.14 41.52 -5.38
CA ASN A 256 -4.04 41.45 -6.55
C ASN A 256 -4.44 40.01 -6.97
N ILE A 257 -4.46 39.07 -6.02
CA ILE A 257 -4.89 37.69 -6.26
C ILE A 257 -6.37 37.59 -5.93
N VAL A 258 -7.15 37.13 -6.90
CA VAL A 258 -8.54 36.74 -6.71
C VAL A 258 -8.57 35.22 -6.46
N ILE A 259 -9.15 34.81 -5.35
CA ILE A 259 -9.44 33.40 -5.09
C ILE A 259 -10.80 33.09 -5.71
N GLU A 260 -10.86 32.09 -6.57
CA GLU A 260 -12.13 31.59 -7.10
C GLU A 260 -13.04 31.13 -5.95
N GLU A 261 -14.33 30.99 -6.23
CA GLU A 261 -15.31 30.51 -5.24
C GLU A 261 -14.86 29.19 -4.61
N ILE A 262 -14.81 29.17 -3.28
CA ILE A 262 -14.37 28.01 -2.51
C ILE A 262 -15.50 26.99 -2.47
N THR A 263 -15.34 25.91 -3.25
CA THR A 263 -16.26 24.78 -3.31
C THR A 263 -15.59 23.51 -2.81
N PRO A 264 -16.32 22.44 -2.45
CA PRO A 264 -15.70 21.17 -2.11
C PRO A 264 -14.82 20.59 -3.23
N ARG A 265 -15.05 20.97 -4.50
CA ARG A 265 -14.23 20.57 -5.65
C ARG A 265 -12.86 21.24 -5.66
N SER A 266 -12.75 22.44 -5.07
CA SER A 266 -11.48 23.17 -4.94
C SER A 266 -10.46 22.43 -4.05
N PHE A 267 -10.92 21.52 -3.18
CA PHE A 267 -10.07 20.66 -2.35
C PHE A 267 -9.89 19.25 -2.90
N SER A 268 -10.38 18.94 -4.09
CA SER A 268 -10.23 17.61 -4.69
C SER A 268 -9.00 17.56 -5.58
N PHE A 269 -8.04 16.73 -5.21
CA PHE A 269 -6.88 16.44 -6.05
C PHE A 269 -7.20 15.56 -7.28
N ASN A 270 -8.44 15.05 -7.39
CA ASN A 270 -8.95 14.37 -8.58
C ASN A 270 -9.71 15.31 -9.53
N SER A 271 -9.89 16.58 -9.14
CA SER A 271 -10.56 17.60 -9.96
C SER A 271 -9.52 18.61 -10.46
N PRO A 272 -9.60 19.05 -11.73
CA PRO A 272 -8.72 20.10 -12.27
C PRO A 272 -8.81 21.43 -11.52
N LEU A 273 -9.93 21.69 -10.82
CA LEU A 273 -10.12 22.90 -10.02
C LEU A 273 -9.18 22.94 -8.81
N GLY A 274 -8.97 21.79 -8.14
CA GLY A 274 -8.16 21.72 -6.92
C GLY A 274 -6.78 21.10 -7.12
N ALA A 275 -6.60 20.26 -8.13
CA ALA A 275 -5.35 19.51 -8.36
C ALA A 275 -4.19 20.42 -8.74
N CYS A 276 -3.00 20.15 -8.21
CA CYS A 276 -1.77 20.78 -8.64
C CYS A 276 -1.55 20.56 -10.14
N GLU A 277 -1.29 21.62 -10.89
CA GLU A 277 -1.17 21.62 -12.36
C GLU A 277 0.04 20.83 -12.87
N VAL A 278 1.12 20.74 -12.07
CA VAL A 278 2.34 20.05 -12.45
C VAL A 278 2.21 18.54 -12.31
N CYS A 279 1.69 18.06 -11.17
CA CYS A 279 1.55 16.61 -10.90
C CYS A 279 0.14 16.07 -11.13
N ASN A 280 -0.80 16.91 -11.59
CA ASN A 280 -2.21 16.53 -11.78
C ASN A 280 -2.82 15.79 -10.57
N GLY A 281 -2.47 16.25 -9.36
CA GLY A 281 -2.98 15.71 -8.10
C GLY A 281 -2.30 14.44 -7.59
N LEU A 282 -1.22 13.98 -8.22
CA LEU A 282 -0.47 12.81 -7.76
C LEU A 282 0.39 13.12 -6.50
N GLY A 283 0.89 14.35 -6.38
CA GLY A 283 1.78 14.76 -5.29
C GLY A 283 3.26 14.46 -5.53
N PHE A 284 3.57 13.63 -6.49
CA PHE A 284 4.93 13.25 -6.85
C PHE A 284 5.12 13.25 -8.38
N SER A 285 6.35 13.27 -8.81
CA SER A 285 6.78 13.01 -10.18
C SER A 285 7.71 11.80 -10.19
N LYS A 286 7.57 10.95 -11.19
CA LYS A 286 8.51 9.85 -11.41
C LYS A 286 9.75 10.36 -12.11
N GLU A 287 10.87 10.28 -11.44
CA GLU A 287 12.17 10.71 -11.97
C GLU A 287 13.18 9.55 -11.90
N PRO A 288 14.07 9.39 -12.90
CA PRO A 288 15.12 8.37 -12.82
C PRO A 288 16.07 8.66 -11.66
N ASP A 289 16.23 7.69 -10.75
CA ASP A 289 17.06 7.82 -9.56
C ASP A 289 18.50 7.36 -9.87
N PRO A 290 19.52 8.22 -9.73
CA PRO A 290 20.92 7.83 -9.89
C PRO A 290 21.35 6.64 -9.02
N GLU A 291 20.77 6.50 -7.82
CA GLU A 291 21.12 5.42 -6.91
C GLU A 291 20.41 4.10 -7.26
N LEU A 292 19.25 4.13 -7.95
CA LEU A 292 18.64 2.95 -8.52
C LEU A 292 19.32 2.54 -9.83
N ILE A 293 19.85 3.51 -10.57
CA ILE A 293 20.64 3.26 -11.80
C ILE A 293 21.98 2.62 -11.47
N ILE A 294 22.66 3.09 -10.39
CA ILE A 294 23.95 2.55 -9.89
C ILE A 294 23.76 2.11 -8.42
N PRO A 295 23.03 1.02 -8.17
CA PRO A 295 22.63 0.64 -6.81
C PRO A 295 23.77 0.01 -5.99
N ASN A 296 24.74 -0.60 -6.68
CA ASN A 296 25.90 -1.23 -6.04
C ASN A 296 27.18 -0.67 -6.64
N LYS A 297 27.87 0.16 -5.85
CA LYS A 297 29.09 0.84 -6.25
C LYS A 297 30.35 -0.05 -6.19
N ASP A 298 30.24 -1.23 -5.59
CA ASP A 298 31.33 -2.22 -5.56
C ASP A 298 31.42 -3.02 -6.87
N LEU A 299 30.41 -2.96 -7.73
CA LEU A 299 30.43 -3.56 -9.05
C LEU A 299 31.19 -2.69 -10.06
N SER A 300 31.81 -3.37 -11.03
CA SER A 300 32.41 -2.73 -12.20
C SER A 300 31.38 -2.54 -13.31
N ILE A 301 31.71 -1.71 -14.32
CA ILE A 301 30.90 -1.55 -15.53
C ILE A 301 30.67 -2.89 -16.21
N SER A 302 31.71 -3.74 -16.29
CA SER A 302 31.65 -5.09 -16.87
C SER A 302 30.75 -6.06 -16.11
N GLU A 303 30.64 -5.89 -14.79
CA GLU A 303 29.73 -6.68 -13.93
C GLU A 303 28.30 -6.13 -13.91
N GLY A 304 28.05 -5.03 -14.62
CA GLY A 304 26.73 -4.41 -14.74
C GLY A 304 26.39 -3.46 -13.62
N ALA A 305 27.32 -2.65 -13.14
CA ALA A 305 27.11 -1.60 -12.15
C ALA A 305 26.00 -0.63 -12.57
N ILE A 306 25.81 -0.38 -13.90
CA ILE A 306 24.72 0.41 -14.45
C ILE A 306 23.52 -0.52 -14.67
N ALA A 307 22.68 -0.68 -13.67
CA ALA A 307 21.65 -1.71 -13.59
C ALA A 307 20.61 -1.63 -14.73
N SER A 308 20.24 -0.43 -15.17
CA SER A 308 19.28 -0.20 -16.25
C SER A 308 19.70 -0.76 -17.63
N PHE A 309 21.00 -1.04 -17.83
CA PHE A 309 21.56 -1.58 -19.05
C PHE A 309 22.39 -2.86 -18.83
N SER A 310 22.32 -3.48 -17.67
CA SER A 310 23.14 -4.64 -17.29
C SER A 310 22.83 -5.95 -18.02
N ASN A 311 21.64 -6.08 -18.62
CA ASN A 311 21.22 -7.30 -19.31
C ASN A 311 21.46 -7.27 -20.83
N VAL A 312 22.29 -6.35 -21.30
CA VAL A 312 22.42 -6.04 -22.72
C VAL A 312 23.91 -6.17 -23.10
N ASP A 313 24.52 -7.35 -22.85
CA ASP A 313 25.88 -7.67 -23.23
C ASP A 313 26.13 -7.51 -24.73
N GLY A 314 27.26 -6.89 -25.07
CA GLY A 314 27.70 -6.67 -26.45
C GLY A 314 26.91 -5.61 -27.22
N THR A 315 26.18 -4.77 -26.55
CA THR A 315 25.26 -3.78 -27.11
C THR A 315 25.85 -2.41 -27.18
N TYR A 316 25.13 -1.58 -27.95
CA TYR A 316 25.38 -0.17 -28.15
C TYR A 316 25.69 0.60 -26.84
N TYR A 317 24.92 0.39 -25.78
CA TYR A 317 25.09 1.11 -24.51
C TYR A 317 26.39 0.70 -23.78
N MET A 318 26.72 -0.58 -23.75
CA MET A 318 27.94 -1.04 -23.09
C MET A 318 29.19 -0.45 -23.74
N GLU A 319 29.19 -0.36 -25.07
CA GLU A 319 30.32 0.27 -25.82
C GLU A 319 30.43 1.77 -25.52
N ILE A 320 29.31 2.50 -25.32
CA ILE A 320 29.30 3.89 -24.88
C ILE A 320 30.02 4.01 -23.52
N PHE A 321 29.61 3.20 -22.54
CA PHE A 321 30.18 3.26 -21.17
C PHE A 321 31.66 2.91 -21.16
N LYS A 322 32.09 1.93 -21.97
CA LYS A 322 33.52 1.63 -22.17
C LYS A 322 34.31 2.79 -22.76
N GLN A 323 33.75 3.50 -23.74
CA GLN A 323 34.43 4.64 -24.34
C GLN A 323 34.51 5.84 -23.36
N ILE A 324 33.47 6.05 -22.54
CA ILE A 324 33.50 7.05 -21.48
C ILE A 324 34.58 6.67 -20.44
N ALA A 325 34.62 5.43 -19.98
CA ALA A 325 35.65 4.94 -19.05
C ALA A 325 37.07 5.13 -19.63
N LYS A 326 37.27 4.81 -20.93
CA LYS A 326 38.54 5.02 -21.63
C LYS A 326 38.94 6.50 -21.70
N HIS A 327 38.00 7.41 -21.90
CA HIS A 327 38.25 8.86 -21.89
C HIS A 327 38.85 9.32 -20.55
N TYR A 328 38.34 8.79 -19.43
CA TYR A 328 38.86 9.07 -18.09
C TYR A 328 40.01 8.17 -17.67
N LYS A 329 40.56 7.33 -18.56
CA LYS A 329 41.63 6.34 -18.27
C LYS A 329 41.24 5.39 -17.11
N PHE A 330 39.95 5.12 -16.95
CA PHE A 330 39.39 4.23 -15.92
C PHE A 330 39.17 2.83 -16.49
N SER A 331 39.48 1.79 -15.72
CA SER A 331 39.28 0.40 -16.14
C SER A 331 37.79 -0.01 -16.01
N GLU A 332 37.20 -0.55 -17.09
CA GLU A 332 35.82 -1.08 -17.09
C GLU A 332 35.61 -2.23 -16.08
N LYS A 333 36.71 -2.85 -15.58
CA LYS A 333 36.70 -3.93 -14.60
C LYS A 333 36.96 -3.47 -13.16
N ALA A 334 37.26 -2.18 -12.96
CA ALA A 334 37.42 -1.61 -11.62
C ALA A 334 36.05 -1.27 -11.01
N PRO A 335 35.89 -1.37 -9.67
CA PRO A 335 34.66 -0.96 -8.99
C PRO A 335 34.30 0.49 -9.31
N ILE A 336 33.03 0.77 -9.56
CA ILE A 336 32.60 2.11 -9.97
C ILE A 336 32.73 3.16 -8.85
N LYS A 337 32.85 2.72 -7.58
CA LYS A 337 33.16 3.60 -6.44
C LYS A 337 34.50 4.31 -6.56
N ASP A 338 35.47 3.70 -7.30
CA ASP A 338 36.81 4.24 -7.51
C ASP A 338 36.85 5.15 -8.76
N ALA A 339 35.74 5.32 -9.46
CA ALA A 339 35.65 6.14 -10.68
C ALA A 339 35.65 7.63 -10.35
N PRO A 340 36.25 8.47 -11.22
CA PRO A 340 36.17 9.92 -11.09
C PRO A 340 34.70 10.39 -11.07
N PRO A 341 34.33 11.35 -10.19
CA PRO A 341 32.95 11.86 -10.10
C PRO A 341 32.42 12.42 -11.44
N GLU A 342 33.31 13.05 -12.25
CA GLU A 342 32.96 13.57 -13.57
C GLU A 342 32.58 12.46 -14.56
N MET A 343 33.23 11.28 -14.46
CA MET A 343 32.89 10.13 -15.28
C MET A 343 31.47 9.61 -14.96
N ILE A 344 31.13 9.52 -13.68
CA ILE A 344 29.79 9.12 -13.22
C ILE A 344 28.75 10.13 -13.71
N LYS A 345 29.07 11.42 -13.61
CA LYS A 345 28.22 12.50 -14.10
C LYS A 345 27.99 12.42 -15.62
N ASP A 346 29.02 12.15 -16.40
CA ASP A 346 28.93 12.01 -17.85
C ASP A 346 28.09 10.76 -18.23
N ILE A 347 28.21 9.66 -17.50
CA ILE A 347 27.36 8.47 -17.70
C ILE A 347 25.89 8.80 -17.44
N LEU A 348 25.59 9.47 -16.32
CA LEU A 348 24.23 9.73 -15.88
C LEU A 348 23.54 10.87 -16.63
N TYR A 349 24.24 11.98 -16.84
CA TYR A 349 23.67 13.24 -17.36
C TYR A 349 24.09 13.59 -18.79
N GLY A 350 25.04 12.85 -19.38
CA GLY A 350 25.49 13.03 -20.74
C GLY A 350 26.83 13.73 -20.91
N THR A 351 27.45 13.48 -22.05
CA THR A 351 28.81 13.98 -22.38
C THR A 351 28.76 15.30 -23.17
N LYS A 352 29.72 16.19 -22.91
CA LYS A 352 29.93 17.40 -23.71
C LYS A 352 30.87 17.16 -24.90
N TYR A 353 31.42 15.95 -25.02
CA TYR A 353 32.32 15.52 -26.09
C TYR A 353 31.73 14.35 -26.85
N ASN A 354 32.18 14.18 -28.13
CA ASN A 354 31.72 13.10 -28.98
C ASN A 354 32.28 11.75 -28.52
N VAL A 355 31.37 10.80 -28.29
CA VAL A 355 31.69 9.38 -28.09
C VAL A 355 31.68 8.70 -29.48
N ASN A 356 32.73 7.97 -29.78
CA ASN A 356 32.88 7.28 -31.08
C ASN A 356 32.88 5.78 -30.84
N ILE A 357 31.77 5.12 -31.15
CA ILE A 357 31.58 3.69 -30.95
C ILE A 357 31.45 2.95 -32.29
N ARG A 358 31.92 1.72 -32.31
CA ARG A 358 31.64 0.74 -33.38
C ARG A 358 31.16 -0.52 -32.73
N TYR A 359 29.98 -0.99 -33.09
CA TYR A 359 29.39 -2.21 -32.54
C TYR A 359 28.82 -3.08 -33.68
N LYS A 360 28.74 -4.39 -33.41
CA LYS A 360 28.19 -5.36 -34.36
C LYS A 360 26.68 -5.47 -34.12
N SER A 361 25.89 -4.96 -35.08
CA SER A 361 24.43 -5.12 -35.03
C SER A 361 24.04 -6.52 -35.51
N MET A 362 22.99 -7.12 -34.89
CA MET A 362 22.40 -8.38 -35.33
C MET A 362 21.82 -8.34 -36.75
N PHE A 363 21.43 -7.14 -37.23
CA PHE A 363 20.69 -6.97 -38.46
C PHE A 363 21.48 -6.25 -39.59
N SER A 364 22.52 -5.47 -39.28
CA SER A 364 23.17 -4.57 -40.25
C SER A 364 24.69 -4.67 -40.28
N GLY A 365 25.29 -5.66 -39.64
CA GLY A 365 26.77 -5.80 -39.61
C GLY A 365 27.45 -4.78 -38.68
N MET A 366 28.67 -4.30 -39.06
CA MET A 366 29.40 -3.27 -38.27
C MET A 366 28.76 -1.90 -38.48
N THR A 367 28.16 -1.38 -37.39
CA THR A 367 27.52 -0.05 -37.36
C THR A 367 28.29 0.85 -36.41
N GLY A 368 28.42 2.14 -36.73
CA GLY A 368 29.10 3.12 -35.90
C GLY A 368 28.18 4.28 -35.53
N PHE A 369 28.42 4.84 -34.38
CA PHE A 369 27.79 6.07 -33.90
C PHE A 369 28.89 7.05 -33.44
N LYS A 370 28.75 8.30 -33.87
CA LYS A 370 29.61 9.43 -33.44
C LYS A 370 28.72 10.59 -33.01
N GLY A 371 28.71 10.91 -31.76
CA GLY A 371 27.89 11.99 -31.19
C GLY A 371 28.04 12.07 -29.71
N ASN A 372 27.36 13.03 -29.10
CA ASN A 372 27.33 13.17 -27.64
C ASN A 372 26.40 12.11 -27.03
N TRP A 373 26.78 11.56 -25.91
CA TRP A 373 25.91 10.72 -25.12
C TRP A 373 24.89 11.58 -24.37
N GLU A 374 23.60 11.25 -24.48
CA GLU A 374 22.51 12.01 -23.88
C GLU A 374 22.36 11.81 -22.32
N GLY A 375 23.02 10.79 -21.76
CA GLY A 375 22.92 10.42 -20.39
C GLY A 375 21.83 9.36 -20.12
N VAL A 376 22.09 8.50 -19.11
CA VAL A 376 21.15 7.44 -18.72
C VAL A 376 19.83 8.04 -18.25
N ILE A 377 19.87 9.12 -17.46
CA ILE A 377 18.68 9.77 -16.89
C ILE A 377 17.77 10.30 -18.00
N TYR A 378 18.33 11.05 -18.93
CA TYR A 378 17.54 11.59 -20.06
C TYR A 378 17.00 10.48 -20.95
N ASN A 379 17.82 9.45 -21.24
CA ASN A 379 17.41 8.29 -22.04
C ASN A 379 16.23 7.54 -21.43
N LEU A 380 16.27 7.26 -20.12
CA LEU A 380 15.17 6.60 -19.42
C LEU A 380 13.91 7.47 -19.41
N LYS A 381 14.04 8.77 -19.12
CA LYS A 381 12.91 9.73 -19.11
C LYS A 381 12.24 9.83 -20.47
N ARG A 382 13.02 9.98 -21.56
CA ARG A 382 12.51 10.01 -22.93
C ARG A 382 11.80 8.71 -23.30
N ARG A 383 12.43 7.57 -23.04
CA ARG A 383 11.83 6.25 -23.32
C ARG A 383 10.56 5.98 -22.51
N TYR A 384 10.48 6.46 -21.27
CA TYR A 384 9.29 6.36 -20.44
C TYR A 384 8.10 7.11 -21.03
N THR A 385 8.33 8.29 -21.62
CA THR A 385 7.28 9.12 -22.23
C THR A 385 6.90 8.70 -23.66
N GLU A 386 7.85 8.15 -24.43
CA GLU A 386 7.64 7.82 -25.85
C GLU A 386 7.09 6.40 -26.07
N THR A 387 7.26 5.48 -25.10
CA THR A 387 6.84 4.09 -25.29
C THR A 387 5.36 3.88 -24.98
N SER A 388 4.68 3.08 -25.81
CA SER A 388 3.32 2.60 -25.58
C SER A 388 3.27 1.17 -25.01
N SER A 389 4.44 0.56 -24.72
CA SER A 389 4.52 -0.82 -24.25
C SER A 389 4.58 -0.87 -22.72
N ASP A 390 3.52 -1.36 -22.07
CA ASP A 390 3.45 -1.53 -20.63
C ASP A 390 4.64 -2.31 -20.05
N ARG A 391 5.12 -3.34 -20.76
CA ARG A 391 6.29 -4.14 -20.36
C ARG A 391 7.58 -3.33 -20.33
N VAL A 392 7.72 -2.33 -21.22
CA VAL A 392 8.88 -1.43 -21.23
C VAL A 392 8.75 -0.40 -20.12
N ILE A 393 7.54 0.11 -19.91
CA ILE A 393 7.22 1.02 -18.79
C ILE A 393 7.56 0.35 -17.47
N ASP A 394 7.05 -0.87 -17.21
CA ASP A 394 7.33 -1.64 -16.00
C ASP A 394 8.84 -1.82 -15.73
N LYS A 395 9.62 -2.07 -16.77
CA LYS A 395 11.07 -2.21 -16.65
C LYS A 395 11.79 -0.90 -16.34
N ILE A 396 11.33 0.22 -16.90
CA ILE A 396 11.92 1.53 -16.63
C ILE A 396 11.51 1.99 -15.23
N ASP A 397 10.30 1.66 -14.80
CA ASP A 397 9.78 1.98 -13.45
C ASP A 397 10.68 1.43 -12.31
N GLU A 398 11.39 0.32 -12.54
CA GLU A 398 12.35 -0.23 -11.59
C GLU A 398 13.52 0.73 -11.28
N PHE A 399 13.77 1.73 -12.14
CA PHE A 399 14.86 2.73 -12.02
C PHE A 399 14.33 4.14 -11.75
N MET A 400 13.02 4.28 -11.51
CA MET A 400 12.37 5.54 -11.19
C MET A 400 12.09 5.63 -9.70
N SER A 401 12.27 6.82 -9.12
CA SER A 401 11.81 7.13 -7.78
C SER A 401 10.65 8.11 -7.83
N ASP A 402 9.79 8.03 -6.82
CA ASP A 402 8.70 8.97 -6.62
C ASP A 402 9.25 10.19 -5.84
N GLU A 403 9.65 11.23 -6.59
CA GLU A 403 10.13 12.47 -6.00
C GLU A 403 8.95 13.42 -5.71
N PRO A 404 8.95 14.11 -4.56
CA PRO A 404 7.91 15.09 -4.28
C PRO A 404 7.79 16.12 -5.41
N CYS A 405 6.56 16.39 -5.84
CA CYS A 405 6.30 17.34 -6.93
C CYS A 405 6.98 18.71 -6.61
N PRO A 406 7.76 19.29 -7.52
CA PRO A 406 8.52 20.52 -7.27
C PRO A 406 7.64 21.74 -6.98
N LYS A 407 6.35 21.72 -7.39
CA LYS A 407 5.41 22.81 -7.14
C LYS A 407 4.66 22.64 -5.83
N CYS A 408 3.99 21.50 -5.63
CA CYS A 408 3.15 21.31 -4.45
C CYS A 408 3.85 20.58 -3.29
N HIS A 409 5.10 20.14 -3.45
CA HIS A 409 5.90 19.48 -2.41
C HIS A 409 5.15 18.33 -1.71
N GLY A 410 4.45 17.50 -2.50
CA GLY A 410 3.68 16.37 -1.99
C GLY A 410 2.22 16.67 -1.64
N LYS A 411 1.82 17.92 -1.50
CA LYS A 411 0.48 18.34 -1.01
C LYS A 411 -0.67 18.13 -2.01
N ARG A 412 -0.39 17.76 -3.28
CA ARG A 412 -1.35 17.40 -4.34
C ARG A 412 -2.27 18.51 -4.84
N LEU A 413 -2.46 19.58 -4.10
CA LEU A 413 -3.40 20.67 -4.36
C LEU A 413 -2.73 21.94 -4.86
N LYS A 414 -3.53 22.86 -5.43
CA LYS A 414 -3.12 24.21 -5.80
C LYS A 414 -2.87 25.07 -4.55
N ASP A 415 -2.02 26.09 -4.68
CA ASP A 415 -1.67 26.99 -3.59
C ASP A 415 -2.90 27.75 -3.04
N ALA A 416 -3.85 28.11 -3.91
CA ALA A 416 -5.11 28.75 -3.51
C ALA A 416 -5.96 27.86 -2.59
N SER A 417 -6.01 26.55 -2.84
CA SER A 417 -6.72 25.58 -2.00
C SER A 417 -5.98 25.36 -0.67
N LEU A 418 -4.65 25.32 -0.70
CA LEU A 418 -3.80 25.18 0.49
C LEU A 418 -3.79 26.45 1.37
N ALA A 419 -4.15 27.58 0.80
CA ALA A 419 -4.28 28.83 1.52
C ALA A 419 -5.55 28.93 2.39
N VAL A 420 -6.50 28.00 2.25
CA VAL A 420 -7.69 27.91 3.11
C VAL A 420 -7.35 27.10 4.37
N LYS A 421 -7.65 27.66 5.54
CA LYS A 421 -7.31 27.06 6.84
C LYS A 421 -8.53 26.93 7.74
N VAL A 422 -8.54 25.85 8.54
CA VAL A 422 -9.46 25.64 9.66
C VAL A 422 -8.61 25.54 10.92
N ASN A 423 -8.88 26.39 11.89
CA ASN A 423 -8.08 26.50 13.13
C ASN A 423 -6.56 26.56 12.84
N GLY A 424 -6.15 27.38 11.85
CA GLY A 424 -4.76 27.64 11.49
C GLY A 424 -4.08 26.57 10.62
N LYS A 425 -4.76 25.43 10.31
CA LYS A 425 -4.20 24.35 9.49
C LYS A 425 -4.93 24.19 8.17
N ASN A 426 -4.20 23.92 7.09
CA ASN A 426 -4.79 23.61 5.80
C ASN A 426 -5.12 22.10 5.70
N ILE A 427 -5.88 21.73 4.66
CA ILE A 427 -6.35 20.35 4.48
C ILE A 427 -5.21 19.34 4.33
N ALA A 428 -4.09 19.71 3.67
CA ALA A 428 -2.94 18.83 3.52
C ALA A 428 -2.24 18.59 4.86
N GLU A 429 -2.04 19.64 5.66
CA GLU A 429 -1.46 19.53 7.01
C GLU A 429 -2.31 18.64 7.94
N VAL A 430 -3.65 18.71 7.81
CA VAL A 430 -4.56 17.85 8.58
C VAL A 430 -4.49 16.40 8.10
N THR A 431 -4.39 16.17 6.80
CA THR A 431 -4.29 14.79 6.26
C THR A 431 -2.93 14.14 6.52
N ASP A 432 -1.88 14.93 6.75
CA ASP A 432 -0.54 14.45 7.09
C ASP A 432 -0.37 14.10 8.58
N MET A 433 -1.34 14.49 9.43
CA MET A 433 -1.38 14.05 10.82
C MET A 433 -1.61 12.55 10.93
N SER A 434 -1.09 11.93 11.99
CA SER A 434 -1.54 10.58 12.38
C SER A 434 -3.03 10.58 12.73
N ILE A 435 -3.68 9.42 12.63
CA ILE A 435 -5.11 9.27 12.98
C ILE A 435 -5.37 9.76 14.41
N VAL A 436 -4.47 9.50 15.36
CA VAL A 436 -4.58 9.97 16.75
C VAL A 436 -4.50 11.49 16.81
N ASP A 437 -3.46 12.09 16.20
CA ASP A 437 -3.28 13.55 16.21
C ASP A 437 -4.42 14.27 15.52
N ALA A 438 -4.94 13.70 14.41
CA ALA A 438 -6.10 14.24 13.71
C ALA A 438 -7.36 14.17 14.56
N LEU A 439 -7.60 13.06 15.27
CA LEU A 439 -8.73 12.91 16.18
C LEU A 439 -8.67 13.93 17.31
N ASP A 440 -7.48 14.11 17.92
CA ASP A 440 -7.26 15.10 18.96
C ASP A 440 -7.44 16.54 18.44
N PHE A 441 -6.97 16.84 17.22
CA PHE A 441 -7.21 18.12 16.57
C PHE A 441 -8.71 18.41 16.41
N PHE A 442 -9.50 17.44 15.90
CA PHE A 442 -10.95 17.64 15.72
C PHE A 442 -11.73 17.66 17.02
N ASN A 443 -11.29 16.99 18.08
CA ASN A 443 -11.91 17.05 19.40
C ASN A 443 -11.70 18.41 20.08
N ASN A 444 -10.56 19.05 19.84
CA ASN A 444 -10.18 20.34 20.44
C ASN A 444 -10.36 21.53 19.46
N LEU A 445 -11.11 21.36 18.38
CA LEU A 445 -11.32 22.37 17.38
C LEU A 445 -12.14 23.54 17.98
N LYS A 446 -11.62 24.77 17.83
CA LYS A 446 -12.29 26.00 18.26
C LYS A 446 -12.97 26.64 17.07
N LEU A 447 -14.28 26.73 17.10
CA LEU A 447 -15.13 27.33 16.08
C LEU A 447 -16.01 28.42 16.73
N SER A 448 -16.47 29.37 15.94
CA SER A 448 -17.53 30.29 16.34
C SER A 448 -18.88 29.56 16.43
N GLU A 449 -19.85 30.10 17.15
CA GLU A 449 -21.21 29.52 17.30
C GLU A 449 -21.85 29.21 15.94
N LYS A 450 -21.69 30.08 14.96
CA LYS A 450 -22.18 29.89 13.60
C LYS A 450 -21.50 28.71 12.89
N GLU A 451 -20.18 28.63 12.99
CA GLU A 451 -19.40 27.56 12.39
C GLU A 451 -19.68 26.21 13.06
N GLU A 452 -19.88 26.19 14.37
CA GLU A 452 -20.27 24.97 15.10
C GLU A 452 -21.59 24.39 14.57
N ILE A 453 -22.60 25.24 14.34
CA ILE A 453 -23.89 24.81 13.78
C ILE A 453 -23.68 24.21 12.38
N ILE A 454 -22.91 24.88 11.53
CA ILE A 454 -22.63 24.43 10.15
C ILE A 454 -21.82 23.12 10.14
N ALA A 455 -20.80 23.00 10.98
CA ALA A 455 -19.87 21.90 10.99
C ALA A 455 -20.34 20.67 11.79
N LYS A 456 -21.35 20.80 12.65
CA LYS A 456 -21.80 19.80 13.63
C LYS A 456 -21.91 18.39 13.07
N GLN A 457 -22.65 18.22 11.98
CA GLN A 457 -22.85 16.89 11.37
C GLN A 457 -21.56 16.34 10.72
N VAL A 458 -20.82 17.21 10.03
CA VAL A 458 -19.57 16.84 9.34
C VAL A 458 -18.50 16.43 10.36
N LEU A 459 -18.37 17.18 11.46
CA LEU A 459 -17.42 16.86 12.52
C LEU A 459 -17.77 15.56 13.24
N LYS A 460 -19.06 15.26 13.42
CA LYS A 460 -19.51 14.00 13.99
C LYS A 460 -19.00 12.84 13.13
N GLU A 461 -19.25 12.87 11.82
CA GLU A 461 -18.81 11.82 10.88
C GLU A 461 -17.27 11.66 10.85
N ILE A 462 -16.53 12.78 10.83
CA ILE A 462 -15.06 12.75 10.85
C ILE A 462 -14.55 12.08 12.14
N ARG A 463 -15.07 12.47 13.31
CA ARG A 463 -14.65 11.94 14.61
C ARG A 463 -14.96 10.44 14.75
N GLU A 464 -16.15 10.02 14.33
CA GLU A 464 -16.56 8.61 14.36
C GLU A 464 -15.66 7.75 13.47
N ARG A 465 -15.43 8.14 12.21
CA ARG A 465 -14.56 7.40 11.28
C ARG A 465 -13.10 7.33 11.74
N LEU A 466 -12.55 8.45 12.24
CA LEU A 466 -11.21 8.45 12.85
C LEU A 466 -11.15 7.56 14.11
N GLY A 467 -12.21 7.57 14.94
CA GLY A 467 -12.38 6.71 16.08
C GLY A 467 -12.36 5.22 15.72
N PHE A 468 -13.06 4.83 14.65
CA PHE A 468 -13.04 3.44 14.17
C PHE A 468 -11.66 3.03 13.67
N LEU A 469 -10.95 3.89 12.93
CA LEU A 469 -9.57 3.59 12.51
C LEU A 469 -8.62 3.39 13.70
N LYS A 470 -8.76 4.20 14.75
CA LYS A 470 -8.03 4.05 16.01
C LYS A 470 -8.36 2.72 16.70
N ASN A 471 -9.65 2.36 16.76
CA ASN A 471 -10.12 1.14 17.42
C ASN A 471 -9.65 -0.15 16.74
N VAL A 472 -9.45 -0.13 15.40
CA VAL A 472 -8.89 -1.28 14.69
C VAL A 472 -7.34 -1.31 14.67
N GLY A 473 -6.68 -0.46 15.50
CA GLY A 473 -5.22 -0.45 15.64
C GLY A 473 -4.46 0.21 14.48
N LEU A 474 -5.08 1.20 13.80
CA LEU A 474 -4.47 1.97 12.70
C LEU A 474 -4.18 3.43 13.12
N ASP A 475 -4.01 3.65 14.41
CA ASP A 475 -3.80 4.94 15.02
C ASP A 475 -2.54 5.69 14.52
N TYR A 476 -1.52 4.95 14.08
CA TYR A 476 -0.26 5.47 13.56
C TYR A 476 -0.29 5.91 12.09
N LEU A 477 -1.31 5.52 11.31
CA LEU A 477 -1.41 5.88 9.90
C LEU A 477 -1.74 7.36 9.71
N THR A 478 -1.35 7.92 8.54
CA THR A 478 -1.80 9.24 8.10
C THR A 478 -2.89 9.10 7.03
N MET A 479 -3.81 10.06 6.96
CA MET A 479 -4.86 10.06 5.93
C MET A 479 -4.31 10.30 4.52
N SER A 480 -3.14 10.95 4.39
CA SER A 480 -2.44 11.20 3.13
C SER A 480 -1.74 9.96 2.56
N ARG A 481 -1.51 8.90 3.39
CA ARG A 481 -0.79 7.70 2.97
C ARG A 481 -1.48 7.02 1.79
N MET A 482 -0.70 6.69 0.76
CA MET A 482 -1.21 6.03 -0.45
C MET A 482 -1.70 4.60 -0.13
N ALA A 483 -2.87 4.25 -0.63
CA ALA A 483 -3.47 2.92 -0.41
C ALA A 483 -2.60 1.76 -0.96
N GLY A 484 -1.84 2.00 -2.02
CA GLY A 484 -0.92 1.02 -2.59
C GLY A 484 0.30 0.69 -1.74
N THR A 485 0.60 1.49 -0.70
CA THR A 485 1.72 1.27 0.24
C THR A 485 1.31 0.55 1.52
N LEU A 486 0.03 0.22 1.64
CA LEU A 486 -0.51 -0.47 2.81
C LEU A 486 -0.20 -1.97 2.75
N SER A 487 0.08 -2.57 3.89
CA SER A 487 0.10 -4.03 4.02
C SER A 487 -1.31 -4.61 3.82
N GLY A 488 -1.40 -5.91 3.51
CA GLY A 488 -2.69 -6.60 3.37
C GLY A 488 -3.59 -6.44 4.59
N GLY A 489 -3.04 -6.62 5.79
CA GLY A 489 -3.77 -6.45 7.05
C GLY A 489 -4.20 -5.00 7.32
N GLU A 490 -3.36 -3.99 7.02
CA GLU A 490 -3.75 -2.58 7.13
C GLU A 490 -4.93 -2.24 6.21
N ALA A 491 -4.87 -2.69 4.95
CA ALA A 491 -5.94 -2.45 3.97
C ALA A 491 -7.26 -3.13 4.38
N GLN A 492 -7.20 -4.35 4.92
CA GLN A 492 -8.35 -5.09 5.43
C GLN A 492 -8.99 -4.36 6.61
N ARG A 493 -8.19 -3.90 7.59
CA ARG A 493 -8.69 -3.14 8.74
C ARG A 493 -9.29 -1.79 8.37
N ILE A 494 -8.75 -1.10 7.35
CA ILE A 494 -9.37 0.12 6.81
C ILE A 494 -10.76 -0.20 6.26
N ARG A 495 -10.92 -1.28 5.50
CA ARG A 495 -12.25 -1.70 5.00
C ARG A 495 -13.19 -2.05 6.15
N LEU A 496 -12.71 -2.78 7.15
CA LEU A 496 -13.49 -3.10 8.34
C LEU A 496 -13.97 -1.82 9.04
N ALA A 497 -13.08 -0.86 9.29
CA ALA A 497 -13.42 0.42 9.90
C ALA A 497 -14.47 1.20 9.06
N THR A 498 -14.33 1.19 7.74
CA THR A 498 -15.29 1.84 6.82
C THR A 498 -16.66 1.17 6.88
N GLN A 499 -16.72 -0.16 6.95
CA GLN A 499 -17.99 -0.90 7.03
C GLN A 499 -18.68 -0.72 8.39
N ILE A 500 -17.94 -0.67 9.48
CA ILE A 500 -18.48 -0.34 10.81
C ILE A 500 -19.09 1.06 10.79
N GLY A 501 -18.39 2.02 10.19
CA GLY A 501 -18.88 3.40 10.03
C GLY A 501 -20.12 3.54 9.15
N SER A 502 -20.51 2.52 8.40
CA SER A 502 -21.76 2.52 7.62
C SER A 502 -23.02 2.30 8.48
N HIS A 503 -22.88 1.87 9.72
CA HIS A 503 -23.97 1.53 10.67
C HIS A 503 -25.01 0.56 10.09
N LEU A 504 -24.61 -0.35 9.18
CA LEU A 504 -25.52 -1.36 8.64
C LEU A 504 -25.89 -2.37 9.72
N VAL A 505 -27.17 -2.73 9.75
CA VAL A 505 -27.76 -3.69 10.73
C VAL A 505 -28.42 -4.85 9.99
N GLY A 506 -28.35 -6.04 10.57
CA GLY A 506 -28.99 -7.24 10.00
C GLY A 506 -28.22 -7.85 8.82
N VAL A 507 -26.93 -7.50 8.66
CA VAL A 507 -26.04 -7.99 7.60
C VAL A 507 -25.20 -9.16 8.11
N ILE A 508 -24.77 -10.03 7.20
CA ILE A 508 -23.76 -11.05 7.47
C ILE A 508 -22.40 -10.52 7.01
N TYR A 509 -21.48 -10.32 7.96
CA TYR A 509 -20.09 -9.99 7.66
C TYR A 509 -19.26 -11.27 7.64
N VAL A 510 -18.49 -11.47 6.58
CA VAL A 510 -17.55 -12.59 6.43
C VAL A 510 -16.14 -12.02 6.35
N LEU A 511 -15.30 -12.32 7.35
CA LEU A 511 -13.93 -11.82 7.46
C LEU A 511 -12.92 -12.96 7.32
N ASP A 512 -11.81 -12.67 6.63
CA ASP A 512 -10.69 -13.59 6.46
C ASP A 512 -9.51 -13.15 7.32
N GLU A 513 -9.25 -13.85 8.42
CA GLU A 513 -8.11 -13.67 9.32
C GLU A 513 -7.84 -12.20 9.69
N PRO A 514 -8.80 -11.49 10.30
CA PRO A 514 -8.63 -10.05 10.60
C PRO A 514 -7.55 -9.73 11.63
N SER A 515 -7.09 -10.71 12.42
CA SER A 515 -6.01 -10.57 13.41
C SER A 515 -4.60 -10.57 12.81
N ILE A 516 -4.48 -10.82 11.49
CA ILE A 516 -3.18 -10.93 10.80
C ILE A 516 -2.29 -9.71 10.99
N GLY A 517 -1.00 -9.97 11.33
CA GLY A 517 0.02 -8.94 11.51
C GLY A 517 -0.24 -8.00 12.68
N LEU A 518 -1.14 -8.38 13.61
CA LEU A 518 -1.42 -7.62 14.82
C LEU A 518 -0.57 -8.10 15.99
N HIS A 519 -0.05 -7.13 16.73
CA HIS A 519 0.41 -7.39 18.08
C HIS A 519 -0.80 -7.69 19.00
N GLN A 520 -0.62 -8.52 20.01
CA GLN A 520 -1.72 -8.92 20.91
C GLN A 520 -2.49 -7.74 21.52
N ARG A 521 -1.81 -6.64 21.83
CA ARG A 521 -2.45 -5.38 22.29
C ARG A 521 -3.48 -4.85 21.29
N ASP A 522 -3.14 -4.89 20.01
CA ASP A 522 -4.00 -4.35 18.95
C ASP A 522 -5.12 -5.36 18.61
N ASN A 523 -4.85 -6.66 18.79
CA ASN A 523 -5.85 -7.73 18.69
C ASN A 523 -6.97 -7.56 19.74
N ASP A 524 -6.64 -7.26 21.00
CA ASP A 524 -7.63 -6.98 22.04
C ASP A 524 -8.61 -5.85 21.65
N ARG A 525 -8.11 -4.80 20.97
CA ARG A 525 -8.93 -3.68 20.46
C ARG A 525 -9.83 -4.12 19.31
N LEU A 526 -9.26 -4.90 18.37
CA LEU A 526 -10.01 -5.46 17.25
C LEU A 526 -11.18 -6.34 17.73
N LEU A 527 -10.94 -7.25 18.69
CA LEU A 527 -11.96 -8.13 19.24
C LEU A 527 -13.12 -7.36 19.87
N LYS A 528 -12.82 -6.28 20.61
CA LYS A 528 -13.85 -5.39 21.15
C LYS A 528 -14.70 -4.78 20.02
N THR A 529 -14.07 -4.33 18.94
CA THR A 529 -14.75 -3.72 17.79
C THR A 529 -15.62 -4.75 17.05
N LEU A 530 -15.14 -5.99 16.88
CA LEU A 530 -15.92 -7.09 16.29
C LEU A 530 -17.13 -7.45 17.15
N ARG A 531 -17.00 -7.39 18.47
CA ARG A 531 -18.11 -7.62 19.40
C ARG A 531 -19.14 -6.51 19.29
N GLU A 532 -18.75 -5.26 19.30
CA GLU A 532 -19.62 -4.10 19.08
C GLU A 532 -20.43 -4.23 17.79
N LEU A 533 -19.79 -4.70 16.68
CA LEU A 533 -20.47 -4.93 15.39
C LEU A 533 -21.56 -6.01 15.51
N THR A 534 -21.34 -7.04 16.32
CA THR A 534 -22.32 -8.09 16.57
C THR A 534 -23.46 -7.60 17.47
N ASP A 535 -23.16 -6.83 18.49
CA ASP A 535 -24.13 -6.32 19.47
C ASP A 535 -25.15 -5.34 18.83
N ILE A 536 -24.79 -4.69 17.72
CA ILE A 536 -25.69 -3.85 16.92
C ILE A 536 -26.75 -4.70 16.18
N GLY A 537 -26.59 -6.03 16.08
CA GLY A 537 -27.54 -6.94 15.44
C GLY A 537 -27.07 -7.49 14.09
N ASN A 538 -25.76 -7.61 13.90
CA ASN A 538 -25.16 -8.25 12.72
C ASN A 538 -24.70 -9.68 13.05
N THR A 539 -24.66 -10.52 12.03
CA THR A 539 -24.04 -11.84 12.11
C THR A 539 -22.61 -11.73 11.61
N LEU A 540 -21.67 -12.17 12.44
CA LEU A 540 -20.25 -12.11 12.11
C LEU A 540 -19.69 -13.51 11.94
N ILE A 541 -19.16 -13.83 10.76
CA ILE A 541 -18.47 -15.08 10.45
C ILE A 541 -17.01 -14.75 10.20
N VAL A 542 -16.12 -15.28 11.01
CA VAL A 542 -14.68 -15.00 10.92
C VAL A 542 -13.92 -16.30 10.70
N VAL A 543 -13.14 -16.37 9.64
CA VAL A 543 -12.16 -17.45 9.46
C VAL A 543 -10.93 -17.07 10.27
N GLU A 544 -10.59 -17.85 11.29
CA GLU A 544 -9.51 -17.49 12.23
C GLU A 544 -8.79 -18.70 12.83
N HIS A 545 -7.55 -18.40 13.25
CA HIS A 545 -6.64 -19.35 13.89
C HIS A 545 -6.15 -18.86 15.27
N ASP A 546 -6.41 -17.61 15.60
CA ASP A 546 -5.99 -17.00 16.86
C ASP A 546 -6.80 -17.50 18.04
N GLU A 547 -6.13 -17.90 19.12
CA GLU A 547 -6.77 -18.44 20.32
C GLU A 547 -7.65 -17.42 21.04
N ASP A 548 -7.19 -16.15 21.14
CA ASP A 548 -7.95 -15.10 21.84
C ASP A 548 -9.26 -14.79 21.08
N THR A 549 -9.23 -14.82 19.75
CA THR A 549 -10.42 -14.66 18.90
C THR A 549 -11.40 -15.82 19.07
N MET A 550 -10.90 -17.07 19.12
CA MET A 550 -11.74 -18.25 19.37
C MET A 550 -12.39 -18.20 20.76
N ARG A 551 -11.67 -17.74 21.78
CA ARG A 551 -12.22 -17.60 23.13
C ARG A 551 -13.22 -16.43 23.27
N ALA A 552 -13.16 -15.46 22.39
CA ALA A 552 -14.04 -14.28 22.40
C ALA A 552 -15.36 -14.50 21.64
N CYS A 553 -15.51 -15.55 20.82
CA CYS A 553 -16.70 -15.78 19.99
C CYS A 553 -17.85 -16.48 20.75
N ASP A 554 -19.06 -16.44 20.14
CA ASP A 554 -20.24 -17.12 20.68
C ASP A 554 -20.33 -18.58 20.22
N MET A 555 -19.77 -18.90 19.04
CA MET A 555 -19.80 -20.24 18.46
C MET A 555 -18.57 -20.48 17.61
N ILE A 556 -18.00 -21.66 17.70
CA ILE A 556 -16.90 -22.13 16.85
C ILE A 556 -17.40 -23.26 15.96
N VAL A 557 -16.96 -23.27 14.73
CA VAL A 557 -17.14 -24.35 13.76
C VAL A 557 -15.75 -24.83 13.35
N ASP A 558 -15.38 -26.02 13.78
CA ASP A 558 -14.10 -26.65 13.43
C ASP A 558 -14.26 -27.52 12.18
N ILE A 559 -13.48 -27.19 11.12
CA ILE A 559 -13.55 -27.81 9.80
C ILE A 559 -12.28 -28.63 9.57
N GLY A 560 -12.47 -29.91 9.29
CA GLY A 560 -11.34 -30.81 9.14
C GLY A 560 -11.76 -32.21 8.67
N PRO A 561 -11.17 -33.29 9.26
CA PRO A 561 -10.14 -33.30 10.32
C PRO A 561 -8.73 -32.99 9.83
N LYS A 562 -8.46 -33.04 8.51
CA LYS A 562 -7.19 -32.76 7.86
C LYS A 562 -7.38 -31.76 6.71
N ALA A 563 -6.35 -31.58 5.89
CA ALA A 563 -6.38 -30.69 4.72
C ALA A 563 -6.76 -31.41 3.43
N GLY A 564 -7.13 -30.64 2.39
CA GLY A 564 -7.40 -31.16 1.04
C GLY A 564 -8.53 -32.18 0.99
N ILE A 565 -8.28 -33.32 0.33
CA ILE A 565 -9.27 -34.41 0.17
C ILE A 565 -9.68 -35.07 1.49
N HIS A 566 -8.84 -34.97 2.51
CA HIS A 566 -9.07 -35.51 3.85
C HIS A 566 -9.76 -34.48 4.78
N GLY A 567 -10.02 -33.27 4.28
CA GLY A 567 -10.76 -32.19 4.96
C GLY A 567 -12.23 -32.14 4.53
N GLY A 568 -12.85 -30.99 4.72
CA GLY A 568 -14.19 -30.68 4.23
C GLY A 568 -15.35 -31.23 5.06
N GLU A 569 -15.09 -31.74 6.27
CA GLU A 569 -16.12 -32.22 7.23
C GLU A 569 -16.24 -31.22 8.39
N ILE A 570 -17.43 -31.10 8.96
CA ILE A 570 -17.61 -30.45 10.25
C ILE A 570 -17.18 -31.42 11.33
N VAL A 571 -16.11 -31.11 12.05
CA VAL A 571 -15.53 -31.96 13.09
C VAL A 571 -16.22 -31.72 14.42
N ALA A 572 -16.44 -30.43 14.78
CA ALA A 572 -17.12 -30.03 15.98
C ALA A 572 -17.77 -28.65 15.78
N THR A 573 -18.85 -28.40 16.52
CA THR A 573 -19.53 -27.09 16.59
C THR A 573 -19.95 -26.82 18.02
N GLY A 574 -19.88 -25.57 18.47
CA GLY A 574 -20.33 -25.19 19.80
C GLY A 574 -19.43 -24.17 20.47
N SER A 575 -19.35 -24.20 21.77
CA SER A 575 -18.45 -23.34 22.57
C SER A 575 -17.02 -23.85 22.55
N VAL A 576 -16.10 -23.08 23.13
CA VAL A 576 -14.70 -23.51 23.32
C VAL A 576 -14.63 -24.82 24.09
N GLU A 577 -15.43 -24.94 25.16
CA GLU A 577 -15.46 -26.11 26.02
C GLU A 577 -15.96 -27.37 25.28
N ASP A 578 -16.86 -27.21 24.30
CA ASP A 578 -17.34 -28.31 23.46
C ASP A 578 -16.21 -28.80 22.52
N LEU A 579 -15.44 -27.89 21.94
CA LEU A 579 -14.29 -28.25 21.13
C LEU A 579 -13.17 -28.91 21.94
N GLU A 580 -12.87 -28.44 23.16
CA GLU A 580 -11.84 -29.00 24.05
C GLU A 580 -12.15 -30.46 24.44
N LYS A 581 -13.44 -30.83 24.50
CA LYS A 581 -13.90 -32.21 24.77
C LYS A 581 -13.84 -33.10 23.52
N CYS A 582 -13.83 -32.55 22.31
CA CYS A 582 -13.84 -33.31 21.08
C CYS A 582 -12.44 -33.84 20.74
N GLU A 583 -12.23 -35.16 20.92
CA GLU A 583 -10.93 -35.79 20.62
C GLU A 583 -10.53 -35.74 19.14
N ARG A 584 -11.48 -35.66 18.21
CA ARG A 584 -11.24 -35.54 16.79
C ARG A 584 -10.78 -34.12 16.37
N SER A 585 -11.07 -33.12 17.19
CA SER A 585 -10.69 -31.74 16.91
C SER A 585 -9.21 -31.51 17.26
N ILE A 586 -8.40 -31.20 16.22
CA ILE A 586 -7.01 -30.80 16.42
C ILE A 586 -6.96 -29.44 17.10
N THR A 587 -7.83 -28.53 16.73
CA THR A 587 -7.99 -27.22 17.35
C THR A 587 -8.30 -27.37 18.84
N GLY A 588 -9.27 -28.22 19.21
CA GLY A 588 -9.62 -28.50 20.61
C GLY A 588 -8.49 -29.12 21.41
N GLN A 589 -7.62 -29.95 20.78
CA GLN A 589 -6.43 -30.49 21.46
C GLN A 589 -5.40 -29.41 21.82
N TYR A 590 -5.26 -28.35 21.00
CA TYR A 590 -4.39 -27.19 21.32
C TYR A 590 -5.03 -26.26 22.34
N LEU A 591 -6.32 -25.94 22.20
CA LEU A 591 -7.06 -25.09 23.15
C LEU A 591 -7.08 -25.67 24.56
N SER A 592 -7.23 -26.99 24.69
CA SER A 592 -7.22 -27.70 25.99
C SER A 592 -5.81 -27.89 26.56
N GLY A 593 -4.75 -27.54 25.81
CA GLY A 593 -3.35 -27.78 26.22
C GLY A 593 -2.88 -29.24 26.16
N LYS A 594 -3.70 -30.18 25.63
CA LYS A 594 -3.30 -31.56 25.38
C LYS A 594 -2.14 -31.64 24.40
N LYS A 595 -2.16 -30.76 23.39
CA LYS A 595 -1.02 -30.48 22.51
C LYS A 595 -0.61 -29.03 22.72
N LYS A 596 0.68 -28.79 22.81
CA LYS A 596 1.24 -27.44 22.92
C LYS A 596 2.61 -27.36 22.26
N ILE A 597 2.98 -26.17 21.87
CA ILE A 597 4.34 -25.84 21.45
C ILE A 597 5.14 -25.57 22.74
N GLU A 598 6.14 -26.38 23.00
CA GLU A 598 6.90 -26.29 24.25
C GLU A 598 7.95 -25.19 24.21
N VAL A 599 8.21 -24.57 25.37
CA VAL A 599 9.34 -23.65 25.55
C VAL A 599 10.62 -24.49 25.57
N PRO A 600 11.65 -24.13 24.79
CA PRO A 600 12.93 -24.84 24.82
C PRO A 600 13.52 -24.84 26.23
N LYS A 601 13.94 -26.03 26.72
CA LYS A 601 14.57 -26.16 28.06
C LYS A 601 15.92 -25.46 28.15
N THR A 602 16.65 -25.43 27.03
CA THR A 602 17.93 -24.76 26.88
C THR A 602 17.90 -23.91 25.61
N ARG A 603 18.43 -22.71 25.70
CA ARG A 603 18.60 -21.85 24.52
C ARG A 603 20.04 -21.92 24.04
N ARG A 604 20.23 -21.67 22.75
CA ARG A 604 21.56 -21.70 22.14
C ARG A 604 22.46 -20.63 22.75
N GLU A 605 23.71 -20.95 23.00
CA GLU A 605 24.66 -20.00 23.52
C GLU A 605 25.09 -18.99 22.44
N TYR A 606 25.45 -17.81 22.90
CA TYR A 606 26.00 -16.78 22.05
C TYR A 606 27.39 -17.11 21.56
N THR A 607 27.60 -17.19 20.26
CA THR A 607 28.89 -17.60 19.65
C THR A 607 29.93 -16.48 19.60
N GLY A 608 29.57 -15.24 20.03
CA GLY A 608 30.41 -14.06 19.91
C GLY A 608 30.41 -13.40 18.53
N LYS A 609 29.73 -14.00 17.54
CA LYS A 609 29.60 -13.43 16.19
C LYS A 609 28.28 -12.67 16.06
N THR A 610 28.33 -11.44 15.56
CA THR A 610 27.14 -10.59 15.39
C THR A 610 27.20 -9.82 14.08
N ILE A 611 26.01 -9.36 13.65
CA ILE A 611 25.88 -8.25 12.72
C ILE A 611 25.51 -7.03 13.56
N LYS A 612 26.22 -5.93 13.37
CA LYS A 612 25.89 -4.65 14.00
C LYS A 612 25.51 -3.63 12.95
N ILE A 613 24.32 -3.06 13.11
CA ILE A 613 23.83 -1.98 12.27
C ILE A 613 23.92 -0.72 13.11
N HIS A 614 24.63 0.29 12.64
CA HIS A 614 24.77 1.58 13.30
C HIS A 614 23.94 2.62 12.60
N GLY A 615 23.20 3.41 13.38
CA GLY A 615 22.47 4.56 12.92
C GLY A 615 21.36 4.25 11.92
N ALA A 616 20.55 3.22 12.18
CA ALA A 616 19.39 2.88 11.34
C ALA A 616 18.32 3.98 11.42
N ALA A 617 18.00 4.63 10.28
CA ALA A 617 17.19 5.85 10.22
C ALA A 617 16.20 5.84 9.03
N GLU A 618 15.79 4.67 8.56
CA GLU A 618 14.79 4.56 7.50
C GLU A 618 13.37 4.68 8.05
N ASN A 619 12.50 5.39 7.34
CA ASN A 619 11.11 5.66 7.71
C ASN A 619 11.01 6.29 9.13
N ASN A 620 10.41 5.55 10.08
CA ASN A 620 10.21 6.03 11.46
C ASN A 620 11.33 5.65 12.42
N LEU A 621 12.40 4.98 11.97
CA LEU A 621 13.52 4.60 12.83
C LEU A 621 14.32 5.85 13.27
N LYS A 622 14.64 5.91 14.56
CA LYS A 622 15.26 7.08 15.22
C LYS A 622 16.76 6.92 15.46
N ASP A 623 17.53 6.70 14.36
CA ASP A 623 19.01 6.59 14.41
C ASP A 623 19.47 5.52 15.43
N ILE A 624 18.88 4.33 15.34
CA ILE A 624 19.11 3.26 16.32
C ILE A 624 20.27 2.35 15.94
N ASP A 625 20.97 1.84 16.96
CA ASP A 625 21.98 0.81 16.84
C ASP A 625 21.39 -0.54 17.19
N VAL A 626 21.62 -1.55 16.35
CA VAL A 626 21.03 -2.89 16.50
C VAL A 626 22.11 -3.94 16.37
N GLU A 627 22.13 -4.90 17.30
CA GLU A 627 23.01 -6.05 17.29
C GLU A 627 22.20 -7.35 17.09
N ILE A 628 22.56 -8.14 16.08
CA ILE A 628 21.89 -9.38 15.70
C ILE A 628 22.89 -10.53 15.89
N PRO A 629 22.67 -11.42 16.87
CA PRO A 629 23.55 -12.58 17.11
C PRO A 629 23.43 -13.60 15.98
N LEU A 630 24.57 -14.14 15.53
CA LEU A 630 24.63 -15.17 14.50
C LEU A 630 24.55 -16.59 15.09
N GLY A 631 24.03 -17.53 14.29
CA GLY A 631 23.83 -18.92 14.69
C GLY A 631 22.66 -19.10 15.69
N GLN A 632 21.75 -18.16 15.76
CA GLN A 632 20.59 -18.15 16.66
C GLN A 632 19.27 -17.96 15.91
N PHE A 633 18.16 -18.30 16.58
CA PHE A 633 16.82 -17.98 16.18
C PHE A 633 16.43 -16.63 16.79
N VAL A 634 16.41 -15.58 15.98
CA VAL A 634 16.18 -14.18 16.39
C VAL A 634 14.77 -13.76 15.99
N CYS A 635 13.97 -13.29 16.93
CA CYS A 635 12.66 -12.68 16.66
C CYS A 635 12.74 -11.16 16.79
N VAL A 636 12.26 -10.45 15.77
CA VAL A 636 12.04 -9.00 15.80
C VAL A 636 10.56 -8.76 16.08
N THR A 637 10.26 -8.17 17.23
CA THR A 637 8.92 -8.02 17.77
C THR A 637 8.55 -6.54 17.97
N GLY A 638 7.33 -6.26 18.39
CA GLY A 638 6.84 -4.92 18.70
C GLY A 638 5.47 -4.63 18.09
N VAL A 639 4.84 -3.55 18.53
CA VAL A 639 3.50 -3.16 18.07
C VAL A 639 3.46 -2.88 16.56
N SER A 640 2.26 -2.85 15.97
CA SER A 640 2.08 -2.51 14.56
C SER A 640 2.61 -1.10 14.26
N GLY A 641 3.34 -0.94 13.14
CA GLY A 641 3.98 0.34 12.79
C GLY A 641 5.21 0.76 13.61
N SER A 642 5.76 -0.10 14.50
CA SER A 642 6.93 0.24 15.33
C SER A 642 8.27 0.34 14.56
N GLY A 643 8.33 -0.06 13.28
CA GLY A 643 9.53 0.01 12.44
C GLY A 643 10.21 -1.34 12.16
N LYS A 644 9.59 -2.48 12.50
CA LYS A 644 10.15 -3.83 12.29
C LYS A 644 10.56 -4.08 10.84
N SER A 645 9.65 -3.89 9.89
CA SER A 645 9.93 -4.11 8.46
C SER A 645 10.92 -3.09 7.90
N SER A 646 10.95 -1.85 8.42
CA SER A 646 11.98 -0.86 8.06
C SER A 646 13.37 -1.31 8.48
N LEU A 647 13.51 -1.90 9.69
CA LEU A 647 14.78 -2.42 10.16
C LEU A 647 15.21 -3.68 9.40
N VAL A 648 14.31 -4.65 9.27
CA VAL A 648 14.66 -6.00 8.78
C VAL A 648 14.66 -6.05 7.25
N ASN A 649 13.57 -5.58 6.60
CA ASN A 649 13.43 -5.72 5.15
C ASN A 649 14.15 -4.59 4.40
N GLU A 650 13.98 -3.32 4.84
CA GLU A 650 14.55 -2.18 4.12
C GLU A 650 16.05 -1.98 4.40
N ILE A 651 16.52 -2.20 5.63
CA ILE A 651 17.93 -2.01 5.98
C ILE A 651 18.68 -3.33 6.00
N LEU A 652 18.38 -4.25 6.93
CA LEU A 652 19.17 -5.48 7.14
C LEU A 652 19.24 -6.32 5.87
N TYR A 653 18.09 -6.74 5.33
CA TYR A 653 18.05 -7.59 4.14
C TYR A 653 18.73 -6.92 2.94
N LYS A 654 18.37 -5.69 2.62
CA LYS A 654 18.90 -5.01 1.43
C LYS A 654 20.40 -4.73 1.55
N ALA A 655 20.88 -4.33 2.73
CA ALA A 655 22.31 -4.12 2.97
C ALA A 655 23.11 -5.41 2.85
N LEU A 656 22.63 -6.49 3.46
CA LEU A 656 23.27 -7.81 3.37
C LEU A 656 23.23 -8.35 1.93
N ALA A 657 22.08 -8.27 1.25
CA ALA A 657 21.94 -8.76 -0.12
C ALA A 657 22.83 -7.96 -1.10
N SER A 658 22.97 -6.66 -0.92
CA SER A 658 23.88 -5.84 -1.71
C SER A 658 25.34 -6.23 -1.50
N SER A 659 25.76 -6.42 -0.25
CA SER A 659 27.16 -6.72 0.09
C SER A 659 27.55 -8.17 -0.16
N VAL A 660 26.75 -9.14 0.33
CA VAL A 660 27.05 -10.57 0.29
C VAL A 660 26.67 -11.21 -1.05
N ASN A 661 25.40 -10.99 -1.48
CA ASN A 661 24.87 -11.58 -2.71
C ASN A 661 25.18 -10.72 -3.95
N LYS A 662 25.84 -9.57 -3.81
CA LYS A 662 26.11 -8.59 -4.88
C LYS A 662 24.83 -8.18 -5.63
N SER A 663 23.71 -8.08 -4.92
CA SER A 663 22.43 -7.70 -5.50
C SER A 663 22.41 -6.23 -5.90
N LYS A 664 21.60 -5.90 -6.91
CA LYS A 664 21.42 -4.55 -7.44
C LYS A 664 20.24 -3.86 -6.77
N ILE A 665 20.21 -3.86 -5.43
CA ILE A 665 19.15 -3.23 -4.62
C ILE A 665 19.75 -2.15 -3.72
N LYS A 666 18.99 -1.07 -3.52
CA LYS A 666 19.36 0.04 -2.63
C LYS A 666 18.88 -0.27 -1.22
N PRO A 667 19.76 -0.29 -0.21
CA PRO A 667 19.36 -0.38 1.19
C PRO A 667 18.76 0.93 1.69
N GLY A 668 17.92 0.86 2.74
CA GLY A 668 17.43 2.04 3.47
C GLY A 668 18.55 2.79 4.18
N LYS A 669 18.24 3.89 4.85
CA LYS A 669 19.20 4.79 5.49
C LYS A 669 19.80 4.18 6.75
N TYR A 670 21.13 4.03 6.78
CA TYR A 670 21.95 3.64 7.94
C TYR A 670 23.35 4.23 7.82
N LYS A 671 24.12 4.26 8.92
CA LYS A 671 25.49 4.80 8.92
C LYS A 671 26.53 3.76 8.50
N SER A 672 26.54 2.60 9.16
CA SER A 672 27.46 1.51 8.85
C SER A 672 26.90 0.15 9.30
N ILE A 673 27.46 -0.92 8.74
CA ILE A 673 27.14 -2.29 9.12
C ILE A 673 28.44 -3.07 9.28
N GLU A 674 28.55 -3.86 10.36
CA GLU A 674 29.71 -4.68 10.69
C GLU A 674 29.33 -6.17 10.77
N GLY A 675 30.32 -7.07 10.65
CA GLY A 675 30.12 -8.52 10.78
C GLY A 675 29.73 -9.22 9.49
N LEU A 676 29.78 -8.55 8.33
CA LEU A 676 29.42 -9.09 7.02
C LEU A 676 30.27 -10.28 6.60
N GLU A 677 31.52 -10.34 7.05
CA GLU A 677 32.50 -11.41 6.79
C GLU A 677 32.10 -12.78 7.37
N ASN A 678 31.13 -12.78 8.30
CA ASN A 678 30.66 -14.01 8.95
C ASN A 678 29.52 -14.69 8.17
N ILE A 679 29.08 -14.12 7.03
CA ILE A 679 27.91 -14.57 6.27
C ILE A 679 28.30 -14.87 4.83
N ASP A 680 27.91 -16.05 4.34
CA ASP A 680 28.16 -16.49 2.97
C ASP A 680 26.99 -16.19 2.03
N LYS A 681 25.76 -16.13 2.57
CA LYS A 681 24.53 -16.01 1.79
C LYS A 681 23.41 -15.40 2.60
N VAL A 682 22.59 -14.60 1.93
CA VAL A 682 21.34 -14.03 2.50
C VAL A 682 20.15 -14.54 1.68
N VAL A 683 19.13 -15.00 2.36
CA VAL A 683 17.88 -15.50 1.76
C VAL A 683 16.70 -14.78 2.39
N ASP A 684 15.93 -14.12 1.54
CA ASP A 684 14.67 -13.50 1.93
C ASP A 684 13.49 -14.42 1.58
N ILE A 685 12.62 -14.63 2.54
CA ILE A 685 11.42 -15.47 2.41
C ILE A 685 10.19 -14.62 2.79
N ASP A 686 9.76 -13.82 1.85
CA ASP A 686 8.60 -12.95 1.96
C ASP A 686 7.30 -13.62 1.46
N GLN A 687 6.16 -12.96 1.66
CA GLN A 687 4.84 -13.42 1.24
C GLN A 687 4.52 -13.14 -0.25
N SER A 688 5.46 -12.58 -1.01
CA SER A 688 5.25 -12.29 -2.43
C SER A 688 5.01 -13.59 -3.23
N PRO A 689 4.18 -13.56 -4.28
CA PRO A 689 3.91 -14.73 -5.11
C PRO A 689 5.19 -15.34 -5.69
N ILE A 690 5.24 -16.68 -5.82
CA ILE A 690 6.35 -17.42 -6.43
C ILE A 690 6.52 -17.15 -7.95
N GLY A 691 5.68 -16.32 -8.52
CA GLY A 691 5.73 -15.82 -9.89
C GLY A 691 4.47 -15.06 -10.26
N ARG A 692 4.59 -14.19 -11.27
CA ARG A 692 3.51 -13.28 -11.71
C ARG A 692 2.58 -13.86 -12.77
N THR A 693 2.84 -15.07 -13.25
CA THR A 693 2.09 -15.69 -14.35
C THR A 693 1.47 -17.03 -13.94
N PRO A 694 0.38 -17.46 -14.58
CA PRO A 694 -0.23 -18.77 -14.33
C PRO A 694 0.69 -19.97 -14.63
N ARG A 695 1.82 -19.76 -15.30
CA ARG A 695 2.85 -20.77 -15.57
C ARG A 695 3.72 -21.09 -14.37
N SER A 696 3.85 -20.15 -13.44
CA SER A 696 4.57 -20.39 -12.20
C SER A 696 3.70 -21.25 -11.28
N ASN A 697 4.28 -22.34 -10.77
CA ASN A 697 3.61 -23.29 -9.88
C ASN A 697 4.61 -23.93 -8.92
N PRO A 698 4.17 -24.65 -7.87
CA PRO A 698 5.05 -25.27 -6.87
C PRO A 698 6.11 -26.19 -7.49
N ALA A 699 5.74 -27.02 -8.48
CA ALA A 699 6.67 -27.94 -9.13
C ALA A 699 7.79 -27.22 -9.92
N THR A 700 7.47 -26.11 -10.59
CA THR A 700 8.47 -25.34 -11.35
C THR A 700 9.39 -24.57 -10.43
N TYR A 701 8.84 -23.96 -9.38
CA TYR A 701 9.60 -23.13 -8.44
C TYR A 701 10.61 -23.95 -7.63
N THR A 702 10.21 -25.12 -7.12
CA THR A 702 11.10 -26.05 -6.40
C THR A 702 12.08 -26.76 -7.32
N GLY A 703 11.92 -26.64 -8.64
CA GLY A 703 12.69 -27.37 -9.63
C GLY A 703 12.39 -28.89 -9.64
N THR A 704 11.29 -29.31 -9.04
CA THR A 704 10.79 -30.71 -9.09
C THR A 704 10.34 -31.05 -10.49
N PHE A 705 9.72 -30.10 -11.19
CA PHE A 705 9.22 -30.29 -12.54
C PHE A 705 10.31 -30.67 -13.55
N ASP A 706 11.53 -30.15 -13.37
CA ASP A 706 12.65 -30.49 -14.24
C ASP A 706 13.03 -31.96 -14.16
N LEU A 707 12.98 -32.53 -12.95
CA LEU A 707 13.23 -33.96 -12.72
C LEU A 707 12.09 -34.84 -13.26
N ILE A 708 10.82 -34.39 -13.11
CA ILE A 708 9.65 -35.06 -13.65
C ILE A 708 9.73 -35.11 -15.18
N ARG A 709 10.09 -34.03 -15.84
CA ARG A 709 10.26 -33.99 -17.31
C ARG A 709 11.36 -34.94 -17.81
N ASP A 710 12.44 -35.11 -17.04
CA ASP A 710 13.48 -36.08 -17.34
C ASP A 710 12.94 -37.51 -17.29
N ILE A 711 12.11 -37.85 -16.29
CA ILE A 711 11.45 -39.16 -16.18
C ILE A 711 10.58 -39.44 -17.39
N PHE A 712 9.71 -38.47 -17.78
CA PHE A 712 8.86 -38.62 -18.97
C PHE A 712 9.66 -38.80 -20.27
N ALA A 713 10.77 -38.07 -20.43
CA ALA A 713 11.63 -38.19 -21.59
C ALA A 713 12.36 -39.58 -21.65
N MET A 714 12.47 -40.24 -20.50
CA MET A 714 13.09 -41.60 -20.42
C MET A 714 12.10 -42.74 -20.72
N THR A 715 10.79 -42.47 -20.78
CA THR A 715 9.80 -43.49 -21.12
C THR A 715 10.04 -44.10 -22.51
N ASN A 716 9.65 -45.37 -22.70
CA ASN A 716 9.82 -46.04 -23.99
C ASN A 716 9.06 -45.33 -25.14
N GLU A 717 7.87 -44.86 -24.84
CA GLU A 717 7.03 -44.14 -25.84
C GLU A 717 7.65 -42.81 -26.24
N ALA A 718 8.18 -42.01 -25.28
CA ALA A 718 8.88 -40.76 -25.59
C ALA A 718 10.15 -41.04 -26.45
N LYS A 719 10.91 -42.07 -26.13
CA LYS A 719 12.10 -42.47 -26.93
C LYS A 719 11.74 -42.90 -28.35
N MET A 720 10.70 -43.71 -28.52
CA MET A 720 10.22 -44.12 -29.86
C MET A 720 9.81 -42.95 -30.70
N ARG A 721 9.20 -41.92 -30.11
CA ARG A 721 8.74 -40.67 -30.79
C ARG A 721 9.86 -39.62 -30.92
N GLY A 722 11.06 -39.88 -30.40
CA GLY A 722 12.14 -38.90 -30.38
C GLY A 722 11.89 -37.69 -29.50
N TYR A 723 11.01 -37.77 -28.48
CA TYR A 723 10.66 -36.69 -27.61
C TYR A 723 11.73 -36.45 -26.56
N LYS A 724 12.29 -35.23 -26.54
CA LYS A 724 13.27 -34.78 -25.57
C LYS A 724 12.58 -34.06 -24.40
N LYS A 725 13.30 -33.80 -23.30
CA LYS A 725 12.84 -33.07 -22.12
C LYS A 725 12.04 -31.80 -22.44
N GLY A 726 12.42 -31.03 -23.50
CA GLY A 726 11.73 -29.84 -23.94
C GLY A 726 10.26 -30.05 -24.37
N ARG A 727 9.95 -31.25 -24.88
CA ARG A 727 8.58 -31.62 -25.30
C ARG A 727 7.60 -31.60 -24.13
N PHE A 728 8.04 -31.93 -22.94
CA PHE A 728 7.26 -31.98 -21.70
C PHE A 728 7.25 -30.67 -20.93
N SER A 729 7.70 -29.57 -21.57
CA SER A 729 7.63 -28.22 -21.02
C SER A 729 6.45 -27.44 -21.59
N PHE A 730 5.57 -26.89 -20.73
CA PHE A 730 4.49 -26.01 -21.16
C PHE A 730 4.98 -24.60 -21.52
N ASN A 731 6.27 -24.27 -21.27
CA ASN A 731 6.88 -22.99 -21.64
C ASN A 731 7.50 -22.99 -23.05
N VAL A 732 7.78 -24.17 -23.62
CA VAL A 732 8.51 -24.34 -24.88
C VAL A 732 7.54 -24.76 -25.99
N LYS A 733 7.67 -24.19 -27.19
CA LYS A 733 6.91 -24.62 -28.38
C LYS A 733 7.18 -26.09 -28.70
N GLY A 734 6.16 -26.75 -29.24
CA GLY A 734 6.21 -28.14 -29.69
C GLY A 734 5.44 -29.11 -28.83
N GLY A 735 5.44 -28.98 -27.49
CA GLY A 735 4.68 -29.85 -26.57
C GLY A 735 3.48 -29.17 -25.91
N ARG A 736 3.51 -27.85 -25.82
CA ARG A 736 2.44 -27.05 -25.19
C ARG A 736 1.23 -26.87 -26.09
N CYS A 737 0.11 -26.54 -25.49
CA CYS A 737 -1.05 -26.04 -26.23
C CYS A 737 -0.73 -24.66 -26.79
N GLU A 738 -0.79 -24.48 -28.10
CA GLU A 738 -0.47 -23.19 -28.74
C GLU A 738 -1.60 -22.17 -28.61
N ALA A 739 -2.87 -22.60 -28.41
CA ALA A 739 -4.01 -21.70 -28.23
C ALA A 739 -3.87 -20.86 -26.94
N CYS A 740 -3.48 -21.48 -25.82
CA CYS A 740 -3.22 -20.77 -24.56
C CYS A 740 -1.72 -20.58 -24.28
N SER A 741 -0.86 -20.91 -25.24
CA SER A 741 0.61 -20.84 -25.10
C SER A 741 1.15 -21.56 -23.84
N GLY A 742 0.43 -22.58 -23.34
CA GLY A 742 0.78 -23.38 -22.15
C GLY A 742 0.26 -22.84 -20.83
N ASP A 743 -0.53 -21.79 -20.81
CA ASP A 743 -1.12 -21.23 -19.59
C ASP A 743 -2.24 -22.11 -19.01
N GLY A 744 -2.95 -22.87 -19.89
CA GLY A 744 -4.11 -23.67 -19.52
C GLY A 744 -5.39 -22.85 -19.41
N ILE A 745 -5.27 -21.55 -19.26
CA ILE A 745 -6.34 -20.57 -19.12
C ILE A 745 -6.15 -19.44 -20.12
N ILE A 746 -7.24 -18.74 -20.45
CA ILE A 746 -7.26 -17.56 -21.29
C ILE A 746 -7.71 -16.39 -20.42
N LYS A 747 -6.94 -15.34 -20.40
CA LYS A 747 -7.28 -14.07 -19.74
C LYS A 747 -8.21 -13.30 -20.68
N VAL A 748 -9.41 -12.98 -20.20
CA VAL A 748 -10.35 -12.06 -20.88
C VAL A 748 -10.28 -10.72 -20.15
N GLU A 749 -9.71 -9.72 -20.83
CA GLU A 749 -9.60 -8.39 -20.27
C GLU A 749 -10.94 -7.65 -20.33
N MET A 750 -11.40 -7.19 -19.18
CA MET A 750 -12.67 -6.48 -19.00
C MET A 750 -12.36 -5.03 -18.66
N HIS A 751 -12.60 -4.09 -19.58
CA HIS A 751 -12.21 -2.67 -19.42
C HIS A 751 -12.72 -1.99 -18.15
N PHE A 752 -13.84 -2.41 -17.57
CA PHE A 752 -14.44 -1.80 -16.37
C PHE A 752 -14.63 -2.79 -15.20
N LEU A 753 -14.30 -4.07 -15.40
CA LEU A 753 -14.44 -5.13 -14.41
C LEU A 753 -13.10 -5.85 -14.21
N PRO A 754 -12.93 -6.60 -13.12
CA PRO A 754 -11.76 -7.46 -12.95
C PRO A 754 -11.62 -8.44 -14.12
N ASP A 755 -10.39 -8.70 -14.54
CA ASP A 755 -10.09 -9.67 -15.60
C ASP A 755 -10.63 -11.06 -15.24
N VAL A 756 -11.25 -11.71 -16.20
CA VAL A 756 -11.79 -13.07 -16.03
C VAL A 756 -10.85 -14.09 -16.65
N TYR A 757 -10.57 -15.16 -15.90
CA TYR A 757 -9.73 -16.26 -16.36
C TYR A 757 -10.61 -17.48 -16.65
N VAL A 758 -10.69 -17.87 -17.92
CA VAL A 758 -11.47 -19.04 -18.35
C VAL A 758 -10.56 -20.19 -18.77
N PRO A 759 -10.91 -21.45 -18.52
CA PRO A 759 -10.17 -22.59 -19.03
C PRO A 759 -10.05 -22.54 -20.56
N CYS A 760 -8.89 -22.86 -21.09
CA CYS A 760 -8.67 -22.91 -22.53
C CYS A 760 -9.55 -24.00 -23.16
N GLU A 761 -10.38 -23.66 -24.13
CA GLU A 761 -11.31 -24.57 -24.80
C GLU A 761 -10.60 -25.73 -25.54
N VAL A 762 -9.41 -25.48 -26.09
CA VAL A 762 -8.63 -26.45 -26.85
C VAL A 762 -8.03 -27.52 -25.97
N CYS A 763 -7.31 -27.12 -24.89
CA CYS A 763 -6.65 -28.07 -23.99
C CYS A 763 -7.46 -28.38 -22.73
N LYS A 764 -8.59 -27.71 -22.48
CA LYS A 764 -9.44 -27.86 -21.29
C LYS A 764 -8.64 -27.80 -19.98
N GLY A 765 -7.75 -26.83 -19.89
CA GLY A 765 -6.89 -26.65 -18.71
C GLY A 765 -5.60 -27.48 -18.68
N LYS A 766 -5.44 -28.46 -19.56
CA LYS A 766 -4.32 -29.44 -19.50
C LYS A 766 -2.95 -28.89 -19.91
N ARG A 767 -2.85 -27.68 -20.48
CA ARG A 767 -1.62 -26.97 -20.86
C ARG A 767 -0.84 -27.54 -22.05
N TYR A 768 -1.04 -28.79 -22.43
CA TYR A 768 -0.30 -29.54 -23.47
C TYR A 768 -1.15 -29.86 -24.70
N ASN A 769 -0.48 -30.18 -25.81
CA ASN A 769 -1.11 -30.72 -26.98
C ASN A 769 -1.44 -32.22 -26.80
N ARG A 770 -2.30 -32.76 -27.69
CA ARG A 770 -2.80 -34.14 -27.58
C ARG A 770 -1.70 -35.18 -27.67
N GLU A 771 -0.70 -34.99 -28.52
CA GLU A 771 0.40 -35.94 -28.73
C GLU A 771 1.29 -36.03 -27.48
N THR A 772 1.56 -34.93 -26.79
CA THR A 772 2.35 -34.96 -25.55
C THR A 772 1.58 -35.68 -24.42
N LEU A 773 0.25 -35.52 -24.35
CA LEU A 773 -0.59 -36.18 -23.37
C LEU A 773 -0.74 -37.68 -23.56
N GLN A 774 -0.40 -38.23 -24.74
CA GLN A 774 -0.41 -39.67 -24.99
C GLN A 774 0.74 -40.40 -24.28
N VAL A 775 1.82 -39.70 -23.99
CA VAL A 775 2.98 -40.30 -23.28
C VAL A 775 2.61 -40.52 -21.81
N LEU A 776 2.65 -41.77 -21.38
CA LEU A 776 2.28 -42.17 -20.02
C LEU A 776 3.51 -42.65 -19.22
N PHE A 777 3.53 -42.33 -17.95
CA PHE A 777 4.40 -42.88 -16.93
C PHE A 777 3.54 -43.44 -15.79
N LYS A 778 3.66 -44.72 -15.47
CA LYS A 778 2.78 -45.45 -14.51
C LYS A 778 1.28 -45.15 -14.75
N GLY A 779 0.86 -45.10 -16.03
CA GLY A 779 -0.54 -44.86 -16.41
C GLY A 779 -1.02 -43.42 -16.33
N LYS A 780 -0.19 -42.46 -15.99
CA LYS A 780 -0.52 -41.04 -15.89
C LYS A 780 0.27 -40.21 -16.91
N ASN A 781 -0.37 -39.25 -17.53
CA ASN A 781 0.29 -38.28 -18.40
C ASN A 781 0.88 -37.10 -17.60
N ILE A 782 1.65 -36.23 -18.24
CA ILE A 782 2.34 -35.12 -17.59
C ILE A 782 1.37 -34.08 -16.95
N SER A 783 0.16 -33.92 -17.52
CA SER A 783 -0.87 -33.05 -16.94
C SER A 783 -1.49 -33.69 -15.71
N ASP A 784 -1.77 -34.98 -15.74
CA ASP A 784 -2.31 -35.70 -14.57
C ASP A 784 -1.34 -35.61 -13.38
N VAL A 785 -0.03 -35.65 -13.64
CA VAL A 785 1.00 -35.50 -12.61
C VAL A 785 1.00 -34.07 -12.03
N LEU A 786 0.80 -33.04 -12.86
CA LEU A 786 0.66 -31.66 -12.37
C LEU A 786 -0.61 -31.45 -11.53
N ASP A 787 -1.65 -32.24 -11.79
CA ASP A 787 -2.91 -32.20 -11.03
C ASP A 787 -2.85 -32.99 -9.71
N MET A 788 -1.82 -33.78 -9.49
CA MET A 788 -1.60 -34.50 -8.22
C MET A 788 -1.30 -33.53 -7.10
N THR A 789 -1.82 -33.82 -5.91
CA THR A 789 -1.37 -33.19 -4.67
C THR A 789 0.07 -33.64 -4.34
N VAL A 790 0.75 -32.91 -3.45
CA VAL A 790 2.09 -33.29 -2.99
C VAL A 790 2.05 -34.68 -2.34
N GLU A 791 1.02 -35.00 -1.57
CA GLU A 791 0.83 -36.30 -0.91
C GLU A 791 0.72 -37.44 -1.94
N GLU A 792 -0.17 -37.33 -2.93
CA GLU A 792 -0.30 -38.30 -4.03
C GLU A 792 0.99 -38.45 -4.85
N ALA A 793 1.69 -37.33 -5.08
CA ALA A 793 2.95 -37.34 -5.81
C ALA A 793 4.09 -38.05 -5.04
N ILE A 794 4.12 -37.97 -3.70
CA ILE A 794 5.07 -38.72 -2.87
C ILE A 794 4.91 -40.23 -3.08
N GLU A 795 3.68 -40.75 -3.02
CA GLU A 795 3.39 -42.16 -3.28
C GLU A 795 3.72 -42.54 -4.73
N PHE A 796 3.34 -41.69 -5.68
CA PHE A 796 3.57 -41.96 -7.11
C PHE A 796 5.07 -42.06 -7.49
N PHE A 797 5.90 -41.19 -6.87
CA PHE A 797 7.34 -41.12 -7.13
C PHE A 797 8.21 -41.80 -6.05
N GLU A 798 7.66 -42.74 -5.26
CA GLU A 798 8.38 -43.47 -4.19
C GLU A 798 9.75 -44.02 -4.60
N ASN A 799 9.89 -44.49 -5.86
CA ASN A 799 11.10 -45.11 -6.42
C ASN A 799 12.01 -44.05 -7.11
N HIS A 800 11.77 -42.73 -6.95
CA HIS A 800 12.57 -41.67 -7.53
C HIS A 800 13.14 -40.71 -6.44
N PRO A 801 14.24 -41.08 -5.76
CA PRO A 801 14.74 -40.39 -4.57
C PRO A 801 14.99 -38.88 -4.75
N ARG A 802 15.38 -38.47 -5.97
CA ARG A 802 15.64 -37.06 -6.28
C ARG A 802 14.35 -36.21 -6.34
N VAL A 803 13.26 -36.79 -6.81
CA VAL A 803 11.92 -36.16 -6.84
C VAL A 803 11.34 -36.20 -5.43
N LEU A 804 11.35 -37.39 -4.81
CA LEU A 804 10.82 -37.66 -3.48
C LEU A 804 11.36 -36.65 -2.44
N ARG A 805 12.68 -36.46 -2.34
CA ARG A 805 13.30 -35.52 -1.41
C ARG A 805 12.74 -34.10 -1.53
N LYS A 806 12.42 -33.63 -2.74
CA LYS A 806 11.85 -32.29 -2.94
C LYS A 806 10.37 -32.22 -2.54
N LEU A 807 9.63 -33.31 -2.76
CA LEU A 807 8.24 -33.41 -2.35
C LEU A 807 8.11 -33.51 -0.83
N GLU A 808 9.00 -34.26 -0.17
CA GLU A 808 9.06 -34.38 1.29
C GLU A 808 9.36 -33.01 1.94
N THR A 809 10.19 -32.15 1.33
CA THR A 809 10.39 -30.79 1.86
C THR A 809 9.13 -29.94 1.80
N LEU A 810 8.28 -30.12 0.77
CA LEU A 810 6.98 -29.46 0.71
C LEU A 810 6.00 -30.02 1.76
N GLN A 811 6.03 -31.32 1.99
CA GLN A 811 5.22 -31.98 3.05
C GLN A 811 5.63 -31.47 4.45
N ASN A 812 6.95 -31.39 4.72
CA ASN A 812 7.48 -30.96 6.01
C ASN A 812 7.11 -29.51 6.39
N VAL A 813 6.83 -28.66 5.41
CA VAL A 813 6.33 -27.30 5.65
C VAL A 813 4.77 -27.23 5.66
N GLY A 814 4.07 -28.39 5.71
CA GLY A 814 2.61 -28.46 5.82
C GLY A 814 1.86 -28.24 4.52
N LEU A 815 2.48 -28.48 3.35
CA LEU A 815 1.89 -28.26 2.03
C LEU A 815 1.52 -29.56 1.30
N SER A 816 1.12 -30.61 2.04
CA SER A 816 0.71 -31.91 1.47
C SER A 816 -0.46 -31.81 0.51
N TYR A 817 -1.37 -30.86 0.76
CA TYR A 817 -2.65 -30.73 0.07
C TYR A 817 -2.59 -29.94 -1.24
N ILE A 818 -1.55 -29.15 -1.49
CA ILE A 818 -1.45 -28.34 -2.71
C ILE A 818 -1.16 -29.22 -3.93
N LYS A 819 -1.71 -28.82 -5.09
CA LYS A 819 -1.39 -29.48 -6.36
C LYS A 819 -0.04 -29.00 -6.89
N LEU A 820 0.75 -29.92 -7.49
CA LEU A 820 2.05 -29.61 -8.09
C LEU A 820 1.97 -28.52 -9.16
N GLY A 821 0.93 -28.51 -9.96
CA GLY A 821 0.67 -27.57 -11.05
C GLY A 821 -0.22 -26.37 -10.67
N GLN A 822 -0.55 -26.16 -9.38
CA GLN A 822 -1.40 -25.06 -8.94
C GLN A 822 -0.78 -23.70 -9.33
N PRO A 823 -1.52 -22.84 -10.07
CA PRO A 823 -1.01 -21.54 -10.48
C PRO A 823 -0.63 -20.68 -9.28
N SER A 824 0.50 -19.94 -9.39
CA SER A 824 0.95 -19.02 -8.33
C SER A 824 -0.08 -17.95 -7.96
N THR A 825 -0.95 -17.58 -8.88
CA THR A 825 -2.04 -16.60 -8.67
C THR A 825 -3.17 -17.11 -7.77
N GLN A 826 -3.24 -18.43 -7.55
CA GLN A 826 -4.24 -19.09 -6.69
C GLN A 826 -3.68 -19.46 -5.31
N LEU A 827 -2.38 -19.28 -5.09
CA LEU A 827 -1.73 -19.52 -3.80
C LEU A 827 -1.94 -18.33 -2.87
N SER A 828 -2.18 -18.62 -1.59
CA SER A 828 -2.12 -17.60 -0.54
C SER A 828 -0.68 -17.13 -0.32
N GLY A 829 -0.51 -15.94 0.31
CA GLY A 829 0.81 -15.42 0.65
C GLY A 829 1.62 -16.39 1.52
N GLY A 830 0.98 -17.00 2.53
CA GLY A 830 1.60 -18.00 3.40
C GLY A 830 2.00 -19.29 2.68
N GLU A 831 1.19 -19.77 1.72
CA GLU A 831 1.55 -20.93 0.89
C GLU A 831 2.75 -20.62 0.00
N ALA A 832 2.77 -19.44 -0.64
CA ALA A 832 3.91 -18.99 -1.45
C ALA A 832 5.21 -18.92 -0.62
N GLN A 833 5.13 -18.37 0.58
CA GLN A 833 6.26 -18.28 1.52
C GLN A 833 6.78 -19.66 1.93
N ARG A 834 5.88 -20.59 2.27
CA ARG A 834 6.27 -21.98 2.62
C ARG A 834 6.90 -22.73 1.44
N ILE A 835 6.45 -22.50 0.19
CA ILE A 835 7.09 -23.06 -1.01
C ILE A 835 8.51 -22.52 -1.17
N LYS A 836 8.75 -21.22 -0.92
CA LYS A 836 10.09 -20.62 -0.91
C LYS A 836 10.98 -21.27 0.15
N LEU A 837 10.45 -21.42 1.37
CA LEU A 837 11.15 -22.08 2.48
C LEU A 837 11.52 -23.53 2.13
N ALA A 838 10.57 -24.35 1.62
CA ALA A 838 10.81 -25.71 1.18
C ALA A 838 11.90 -25.79 0.11
N THR A 839 11.94 -24.81 -0.80
CA THR A 839 12.98 -24.75 -1.84
C THR A 839 14.35 -24.54 -1.25
N GLU A 840 14.50 -23.65 -0.28
CA GLU A 840 15.80 -23.41 0.39
C GLU A 840 16.22 -24.60 1.26
N LEU A 841 15.30 -25.24 1.98
CA LEU A 841 15.55 -26.47 2.74
C LEU A 841 16.07 -27.63 1.88
N SER A 842 15.63 -27.70 0.62
CA SER A 842 16.08 -28.74 -0.31
C SER A 842 17.53 -28.59 -0.77
N LYS A 843 18.15 -27.39 -0.56
CA LYS A 843 19.53 -27.07 -0.91
C LYS A 843 20.49 -27.50 0.21
N ARG A 844 21.75 -27.73 -0.14
CA ARG A 844 22.80 -27.93 0.86
C ARG A 844 23.15 -26.56 1.46
N GLY A 845 23.04 -26.44 2.78
CA GLY A 845 23.44 -25.23 3.51
C GLY A 845 24.97 -25.19 3.71
N THR A 846 25.51 -23.98 3.80
CA THR A 846 26.92 -23.70 4.13
C THR A 846 27.17 -23.63 5.64
N GLY A 847 26.10 -23.42 6.44
CA GLY A 847 26.19 -23.20 7.88
C GLY A 847 26.36 -21.72 8.29
N ASN A 848 26.55 -20.81 7.34
CA ASN A 848 26.69 -19.35 7.57
C ASN A 848 25.67 -18.55 6.76
N THR A 849 24.50 -19.16 6.46
CA THR A 849 23.41 -18.45 5.75
C THR A 849 22.52 -17.74 6.76
N ILE A 850 22.15 -16.48 6.45
CA ILE A 850 21.09 -15.78 7.17
C ILE A 850 19.79 -15.88 6.39
N TYR A 851 18.74 -16.38 7.06
CA TYR A 851 17.39 -16.45 6.56
C TYR A 851 16.57 -15.34 7.21
N ILE A 852 15.91 -14.53 6.39
CA ILE A 852 15.03 -13.45 6.83
C ILE A 852 13.60 -13.82 6.45
N LEU A 853 12.69 -13.83 7.41
CA LEU A 853 11.29 -14.19 7.23
C LEU A 853 10.39 -13.09 7.78
N ASP A 854 9.37 -12.71 7.01
CA ASP A 854 8.38 -11.71 7.41
C ASP A 854 7.04 -12.40 7.69
N GLU A 855 6.64 -12.42 8.97
CA GLU A 855 5.39 -12.99 9.50
C GLU A 855 5.06 -14.39 8.93
N PRO A 856 5.97 -15.39 9.08
CA PRO A 856 5.77 -16.71 8.47
C PRO A 856 4.61 -17.52 9.04
N THR A 857 3.99 -17.10 10.13
CA THR A 857 2.83 -17.77 10.74
C THR A 857 1.50 -17.30 10.18
N THR A 858 1.52 -16.33 9.27
CA THR A 858 0.31 -15.77 8.64
C THR A 858 -0.55 -16.86 7.99
N GLY A 859 -1.84 -16.94 8.36
CA GLY A 859 -2.79 -17.91 7.83
C GLY A 859 -2.55 -19.37 8.26
N LEU A 860 -1.80 -19.59 9.33
CA LEU A 860 -1.47 -20.92 9.80
C LEU A 860 -2.24 -21.29 11.07
N HIS A 861 -2.78 -22.49 11.07
CA HIS A 861 -3.29 -23.13 12.28
C HIS A 861 -2.11 -23.47 13.22
N THR A 862 -2.35 -23.49 14.56
CA THR A 862 -1.32 -23.78 15.57
C THR A 862 -0.56 -25.08 15.32
N ALA A 863 -1.20 -26.10 14.76
CA ALA A 863 -0.51 -27.34 14.35
C ALA A 863 0.49 -27.13 13.20
N ASP A 864 0.17 -26.27 12.23
CA ASP A 864 1.06 -25.93 11.12
C ASP A 864 2.22 -25.06 11.62
N ILE A 865 1.95 -24.13 12.58
CA ILE A 865 2.99 -23.34 13.26
C ILE A 865 3.96 -24.25 14.01
N HIS A 866 3.47 -25.28 14.68
CA HIS A 866 4.31 -26.24 15.38
C HIS A 866 5.29 -26.95 14.43
N MET A 867 4.82 -27.35 13.22
CA MET A 867 5.71 -27.93 12.20
C MET A 867 6.69 -26.90 11.65
N LEU A 868 6.25 -25.67 11.39
CA LEU A 868 7.11 -24.59 10.91
C LEU A 868 8.25 -24.31 11.89
N ILE A 869 7.95 -24.19 13.19
CA ILE A 869 8.98 -23.98 14.23
C ILE A 869 10.04 -25.06 14.20
N LYS A 870 9.66 -26.34 14.07
CA LYS A 870 10.62 -27.44 13.95
C LYS A 870 11.57 -27.25 12.78
N VAL A 871 11.03 -26.86 11.62
CA VAL A 871 11.81 -26.58 10.43
C VAL A 871 12.78 -25.42 10.62
N LEU A 872 12.31 -24.32 11.24
CA LEU A 872 13.16 -23.15 11.53
C LEU A 872 14.28 -23.50 12.53
N GLN A 873 13.95 -24.27 13.57
CA GLN A 873 14.94 -24.75 14.54
C GLN A 873 15.99 -25.64 13.89
N GLU A 874 15.60 -26.57 12.99
CA GLU A 874 16.55 -27.39 12.23
C GLU A 874 17.50 -26.56 11.35
N LEU A 875 17.02 -25.45 10.76
CA LEU A 875 17.91 -24.53 10.01
C LEU A 875 18.97 -23.92 10.91
N VAL A 876 18.59 -23.50 12.13
CA VAL A 876 19.54 -22.92 13.09
C VAL A 876 20.51 -23.98 13.63
N ASP A 877 20.04 -25.20 13.91
CA ASP A 877 20.88 -26.32 14.38
C ASP A 877 21.96 -26.71 13.37
N ARG A 878 21.74 -26.37 12.07
CA ARG A 878 22.78 -26.55 11.03
C ARG A 878 23.80 -25.40 10.97
N GLY A 879 23.79 -24.48 11.95
CA GLY A 879 24.70 -23.34 12.08
C GLY A 879 24.22 -22.03 11.43
N ASN A 880 23.04 -22.02 10.76
CA ASN A 880 22.53 -20.83 10.11
C ASN A 880 21.91 -19.84 11.13
N THR A 881 21.70 -18.60 10.71
CA THR A 881 20.96 -17.60 11.46
C THR A 881 19.57 -17.47 10.86
N VAL A 882 18.55 -17.44 11.70
CA VAL A 882 17.15 -17.19 11.28
C VAL A 882 16.66 -15.93 11.98
N VAL A 883 16.30 -14.91 11.20
CA VAL A 883 15.71 -13.66 11.70
C VAL A 883 14.26 -13.61 11.23
N VAL A 884 13.34 -13.49 12.18
CA VAL A 884 11.90 -13.52 11.89
C VAL A 884 11.22 -12.30 12.47
N ILE A 885 10.43 -11.59 11.65
CA ILE A 885 9.46 -10.60 12.15
C ILE A 885 8.23 -11.38 12.58
N GLU A 886 7.82 -11.29 13.85
CA GLU A 886 6.70 -12.07 14.36
C GLU A 886 5.89 -11.38 15.46
N HIS A 887 4.60 -11.77 15.51
CA HIS A 887 3.65 -11.37 16.52
C HIS A 887 3.09 -12.58 17.31
N ASN A 888 3.24 -13.78 16.76
CA ASN A 888 2.74 -15.01 17.37
C ASN A 888 3.60 -15.39 18.58
N LEU A 889 2.97 -15.44 19.78
CA LEU A 889 3.65 -15.72 21.04
C LEU A 889 4.26 -17.12 21.08
N ASP A 890 3.67 -18.10 20.39
CA ASP A 890 4.20 -19.46 20.31
C ASP A 890 5.53 -19.52 19.57
N VAL A 891 5.74 -18.68 18.57
CA VAL A 891 7.04 -18.53 17.90
C VAL A 891 8.01 -17.76 18.78
N ILE A 892 7.57 -16.61 19.31
CA ILE A 892 8.41 -15.72 20.10
C ILE A 892 8.98 -16.42 21.34
N LYS A 893 8.17 -17.26 22.05
CA LYS A 893 8.65 -18.02 23.22
C LYS A 893 9.72 -19.04 22.88
N THR A 894 9.85 -19.46 21.60
CA THR A 894 10.85 -20.43 21.17
C THR A 894 12.15 -19.79 20.65
N ALA A 895 12.19 -18.46 20.52
CA ALA A 895 13.37 -17.73 20.04
C ALA A 895 14.54 -17.77 21.04
N ASP A 896 15.76 -17.76 20.52
CA ASP A 896 16.98 -17.64 21.33
C ASP A 896 17.20 -16.17 21.75
N HIS A 897 16.87 -15.24 20.87
CA HIS A 897 17.04 -13.80 21.06
C HIS A 897 15.86 -13.01 20.52
N ILE A 898 15.45 -11.96 21.22
CA ILE A 898 14.38 -11.05 20.81
C ILE A 898 14.93 -9.64 20.69
N ILE A 899 14.48 -8.92 19.67
CA ILE A 899 14.67 -7.48 19.49
C ILE A 899 13.29 -6.85 19.44
N ASP A 900 12.89 -6.13 20.49
CA ASP A 900 11.55 -5.54 20.66
C ASP A 900 11.59 -4.06 20.31
N LEU A 901 10.84 -3.65 19.26
CA LEU A 901 10.75 -2.27 18.79
C LEU A 901 9.45 -1.61 19.30
N GLY A 902 9.55 -0.33 19.57
CA GLY A 902 8.41 0.43 20.05
C GLY A 902 8.81 1.84 20.53
N PRO A 903 8.14 2.34 21.61
CA PRO A 903 7.05 1.70 22.36
C PRO A 903 5.71 1.69 21.62
N GLU A 904 5.46 2.65 20.72
CA GLU A 904 4.23 2.82 19.94
C GLU A 904 4.48 2.63 18.43
N GLY A 905 3.45 2.83 17.60
CA GLY A 905 3.55 2.87 16.15
C GLY A 905 3.87 4.26 15.60
N GLY A 906 4.28 4.35 14.33
CA GLY A 906 4.52 5.61 13.62
C GLY A 906 5.59 6.48 14.27
N SER A 907 5.30 7.78 14.47
CA SER A 907 6.23 8.74 15.08
C SER A 907 6.56 8.42 16.55
N GLY A 908 5.67 7.73 17.26
CA GLY A 908 5.88 7.26 18.63
C GLY A 908 6.75 6.01 18.74
N GLY A 909 7.07 5.36 17.62
CA GLY A 909 7.89 4.16 17.51
C GLY A 909 9.33 4.43 17.11
N GLY A 910 9.94 3.44 16.48
CA GLY A 910 11.27 3.56 15.86
C GLY A 910 12.45 3.48 16.81
N THR A 911 12.25 3.03 18.03
CA THR A 911 13.31 2.80 19.03
C THR A 911 13.32 1.35 19.51
N ILE A 912 14.45 0.91 20.06
CA ILE A 912 14.57 -0.39 20.71
C ILE A 912 14.05 -0.26 22.14
N VAL A 913 13.05 -1.05 22.49
CA VAL A 913 12.48 -1.09 23.84
C VAL A 913 13.24 -2.08 24.72
N ALA A 914 13.55 -3.25 24.15
CA ALA A 914 14.26 -4.30 24.85
C ALA A 914 14.97 -5.24 23.87
N THR A 915 16.10 -5.82 24.29
CA THR A 915 16.80 -6.90 23.60
C THR A 915 17.22 -7.95 24.60
N GLY A 916 17.27 -9.20 24.17
CA GLY A 916 17.74 -10.31 25.00
C GLY A 916 16.91 -11.57 24.82
N ARG A 917 17.04 -12.49 25.78
CA ARG A 917 16.28 -13.75 25.80
C ARG A 917 14.80 -13.47 26.16
N PRO A 918 13.86 -14.32 25.78
CA PRO A 918 12.44 -14.17 26.12
C PRO A 918 12.21 -13.92 27.63
N GLU A 919 12.96 -14.60 28.48
CA GLU A 919 12.87 -14.49 29.96
C GLU A 919 13.36 -13.11 30.48
N GLU A 920 14.22 -12.43 29.71
CA GLU A 920 14.72 -11.09 30.01
C GLU A 920 13.72 -10.01 29.55
N ILE A 921 13.12 -10.19 28.38
CA ILE A 921 12.11 -9.29 27.82
C ILE A 921 10.88 -9.18 28.77
N VAL A 922 10.46 -10.29 29.37
CA VAL A 922 9.35 -10.31 30.34
C VAL A 922 9.59 -9.39 31.54
N LYS A 923 10.84 -9.16 31.92
CA LYS A 923 11.20 -8.28 33.05
C LYS A 923 11.08 -6.79 32.70
N ASN A 924 11.07 -6.44 31.43
CA ASN A 924 10.96 -5.05 31.00
C ASN A 924 9.49 -4.59 31.01
N LYS A 925 9.16 -3.66 31.93
CA LYS A 925 7.80 -3.12 32.08
C LYS A 925 7.32 -2.28 30.89
N ASN A 926 8.23 -1.76 30.08
CA ASN A 926 7.92 -0.94 28.91
C ASN A 926 7.65 -1.76 27.64
N SER A 927 7.96 -3.06 27.66
CA SER A 927 7.72 -3.98 26.57
C SER A 927 6.29 -4.52 26.59
N TYR A 928 5.51 -4.17 25.60
CA TYR A 928 4.20 -4.81 25.40
C TYR A 928 4.33 -6.30 25.10
N THR A 929 5.29 -6.66 24.23
CA THR A 929 5.60 -8.07 23.94
C THR A 929 5.93 -8.82 25.21
N GLY A 930 6.77 -8.26 26.11
CA GLY A 930 7.11 -8.85 27.40
C GLY A 930 5.90 -9.07 28.31
N LYS A 931 4.95 -8.14 28.32
CA LYS A 931 3.73 -8.23 29.11
C LYS A 931 2.87 -9.45 28.72
N TYR A 932 2.68 -9.68 27.40
CA TYR A 932 1.89 -10.81 26.91
C TYR A 932 2.67 -12.13 26.97
N LEU A 933 3.98 -12.09 26.70
CA LEU A 933 4.85 -13.25 26.78
C LEU A 933 4.92 -13.86 28.20
N LYS A 934 4.78 -13.04 29.24
CA LYS A 934 4.69 -13.49 30.63
C LYS A 934 3.58 -14.50 30.86
N LYS A 935 2.41 -14.34 30.19
CA LYS A 935 1.28 -15.26 30.33
C LYS A 935 1.64 -16.66 29.82
N VAL A 936 2.45 -16.73 28.76
CA VAL A 936 2.80 -18.00 28.07
C VAL A 936 4.01 -18.68 28.73
N LEU A 937 4.96 -17.92 29.27
CA LEU A 937 6.12 -18.46 30.00
C LEU A 937 5.81 -18.82 31.47
N GLY A 938 4.92 -18.08 32.13
CA GLY A 938 4.59 -18.25 33.55
C GLY A 938 3.76 -19.48 33.90
N GLU A 939 3.14 -20.15 32.94
CA GLU A 939 2.47 -21.44 33.19
C GLU A 939 3.46 -22.59 33.47
N ASN A 940 4.75 -22.44 33.10
CA ASN A 940 5.77 -23.43 33.40
C ASN A 940 6.33 -23.34 34.82
N GLU A 941 6.20 -22.22 35.56
CA GLU A 941 6.64 -22.09 36.96
C GLU A 941 5.64 -22.70 37.97
N LYS A 942 4.40 -22.93 37.57
CA LYS A 942 3.36 -23.50 38.46
C LYS A 942 3.15 -25.02 38.31
N LYS A 943 3.82 -25.66 37.35
CA LYS A 943 3.67 -27.12 37.09
C LYS A 943 4.97 -27.93 37.35
N ASN A 944 6.03 -27.32 37.84
CA ASN A 944 7.18 -27.98 38.44
C ASN A 944 7.19 -27.67 39.92
#